data_e877303d631d71fc4e7a094e5fbdf723
#
_entry.id   e877303d631d71fc4e7a094e5fbdf723
#
_cell.length_a   1.000
_cell.length_b   1.000
_cell.length_c   1.000
_cell.angle_alpha   90.00
_cell.angle_beta   90.00
_cell.angle_gamma   90.00
#
_symmetry.space_group_name_H-M   'P 1'
#
loop_
_entity.id
_entity.type
_entity.pdbx_description
1 polymer ?
#
loop_
_entity_poly.entity_id
_entity_poly.type
_entity_poly.pdbx_seq_one_letter_code
_entity_poly.pdbx_strand_id
1 'polypeptide(L)'
;NSLGLHTGFGLSDKGETLALFNSLAFGVLLADQVVFGLQLQDYSVGRVPDATGDFTLTTATPLAPNQMTQIGSAATLKINEWSALNGESVENPDPDWFEVYNPNTLPVALGGLVLTDQSIAPATNQAVTALSFVGGGGFVQFFADDEVEPADNVNFKLSSTSGDQILLYQPDRVSLIDSVTFGPQTLNISQGRLPDGSPNVVSFRTNQPTSAASNFLPLTNVVINEVLTHTDPPLEDAIELLNVSSAAVDLSHWWLSNSRDQPRKFRIPPGTILPPGGFIVFYEGVGAASGFNRSGTGEAPDFTLNSAHGDELYLFTGDADGNLNGERRGIDFGAAENGVSFGRIMLSNGEGDITPMSARTFGVDLPSSVEQFRTGTGLPNAAPRAGAVVISEIFYHPPDIISGTNILDNSVDEFIELQNITTASVPLFDPQFPTNTWRVRGGVDFDFPGGRTMAAGESLLVVNFDASNPALLNPFRERFGVPPSTQVFGPYEGKLANGGATLELQRPDVPQIPPSPDAGFVPRIVVDRVKYSDSPPWPTTPDGRGDSLQKCQPGAYGGDAIHWTGASVTPGRSGIGSVIRSIVRNGESLTICFSTCAGRSYSLQTSPSLSTPTWIKVTDVTSAAGGDQCVNAILSGGDAARFFRVITPAQ
;
A
#
# COMPACT_ATOMS: atom_id res chain seq x y z
N ASN A 1 2.35 4.32 -31.29
CA ASN A 1 2.97 5.15 -32.35
C ASN A 1 1.92 6.08 -32.91
N SER A 2 1.85 7.32 -32.40
CA SER A 2 1.00 8.36 -32.97
C SER A 2 1.52 8.79 -34.35
N LEU A 3 0.60 9.06 -35.28
CA LEU A 3 0.94 9.64 -36.57
C LEU A 3 1.25 11.15 -36.35
N GLY A 4 2.48 11.60 -36.63
CA GLY A 4 2.88 12.99 -36.51
C GLY A 4 4.38 13.21 -36.46
N LEU A 5 4.81 14.46 -36.40
CA LEU A 5 6.21 14.82 -36.17
C LEU A 5 6.49 14.69 -34.68
N HIS A 6 7.57 13.99 -34.33
CA HIS A 6 8.04 13.79 -32.96
C HIS A 6 9.32 14.57 -32.74
N THR A 7 9.36 15.34 -31.65
CA THR A 7 10.57 15.97 -31.13
C THR A 7 11.42 14.96 -30.37
N GLY A 8 12.61 14.93 -30.24
CA GLY A 8 13.41 13.98 -29.47
C GLY A 8 13.44 14.26 -27.97
N PHE A 9 12.50 15.05 -27.43
CA PHE A 9 12.43 15.47 -26.03
C PHE A 9 10.96 15.55 -25.56
N GLY A 10 10.75 15.45 -24.23
CA GLY A 10 9.49 15.70 -23.56
C GLY A 10 9.40 17.12 -23.02
N LEU A 11 8.20 17.59 -22.69
CA LEU A 11 7.97 18.84 -22.00
C LEU A 11 7.73 18.56 -20.50
N SER A 12 8.34 19.39 -19.64
CA SER A 12 8.18 19.30 -18.19
C SER A 12 6.88 19.98 -17.74
N ASP A 13 6.10 19.33 -16.91
CA ASP A 13 4.93 19.92 -16.24
C ASP A 13 5.30 20.94 -15.15
N LYS A 14 6.54 20.89 -14.67
CA LYS A 14 7.12 21.86 -13.71
C LYS A 14 7.75 23.08 -14.38
N GLY A 15 7.60 23.19 -15.68
CA GLY A 15 8.06 24.35 -16.44
C GLY A 15 9.43 24.18 -17.08
N GLU A 16 9.61 24.90 -18.17
CA GLU A 16 10.86 24.99 -18.93
C GLU A 16 10.77 26.10 -19.99
N THR A 17 11.83 26.22 -20.79
CA THR A 17 11.88 27.10 -21.96
C THR A 17 11.80 26.28 -23.23
N LEU A 18 10.77 26.51 -24.03
CA LEU A 18 10.66 25.97 -25.40
C LEU A 18 11.08 27.02 -26.41
N ALA A 19 12.10 26.74 -27.20
CA ALA A 19 12.63 27.66 -28.19
C ALA A 19 12.65 27.04 -29.60
N LEU A 20 12.25 27.85 -30.59
CA LEU A 20 12.29 27.50 -32.00
C LEU A 20 13.43 28.26 -32.69
N PHE A 21 14.33 27.56 -33.33
CA PHE A 21 15.43 28.13 -34.09
C PHE A 21 15.26 27.83 -35.60
N ASN A 22 15.73 28.74 -36.43
CA ASN A 22 15.82 28.49 -37.86
C ASN A 22 16.96 27.47 -38.17
N SER A 23 17.04 27.02 -39.45
CA SER A 23 18.04 26.01 -39.84
C SER A 23 19.46 26.59 -39.88
N LEU A 24 20.47 25.68 -39.87
CA LEU A 24 21.89 26.01 -40.06
C LEU A 24 22.15 26.86 -41.29
N ALA A 25 21.36 26.69 -42.36
CA ALA A 25 21.49 27.49 -43.58
C ALA A 25 21.16 28.98 -43.37
N PHE A 26 20.42 29.31 -42.31
CA PHE A 26 20.00 30.68 -41.95
C PHE A 26 20.66 31.17 -40.64
N GLY A 27 21.72 30.47 -40.15
CA GLY A 27 22.53 30.94 -39.03
C GLY A 27 22.07 30.53 -37.63
N VAL A 28 21.11 29.61 -37.51
CA VAL A 28 20.57 29.13 -36.19
C VAL A 28 20.08 30.29 -35.31
N LEU A 29 19.30 31.21 -35.91
CA LEU A 29 18.75 32.33 -35.18
C LEU A 29 17.46 31.92 -34.45
N LEU A 30 17.26 32.46 -33.26
CA LEU A 30 16.02 32.27 -32.51
C LEU A 30 14.84 32.86 -33.31
N ALA A 31 13.85 32.04 -33.59
CA ALA A 31 12.65 32.41 -34.31
C ALA A 31 11.47 32.73 -33.39
N ASP A 32 11.27 31.95 -32.36
CA ASP A 32 10.23 32.12 -31.32
C ASP A 32 10.63 31.39 -30.04
N GLN A 33 10.10 31.83 -28.90
CA GLN A 33 10.28 31.13 -27.63
C GLN A 33 9.12 31.40 -26.67
N VAL A 34 8.93 30.46 -25.77
CA VAL A 34 8.04 30.61 -24.61
C VAL A 34 8.72 30.04 -23.37
N VAL A 35 8.61 30.74 -22.25
CA VAL A 35 8.95 30.28 -20.92
C VAL A 35 7.63 30.02 -20.20
N PHE A 36 7.46 28.83 -19.70
CA PHE A 36 6.25 28.45 -18.96
C PHE A 36 6.65 27.76 -17.66
N GLY A 37 5.80 27.89 -16.65
CA GLY A 37 5.95 27.26 -15.34
C GLY A 37 5.03 26.04 -15.18
N LEU A 38 4.35 25.94 -14.04
CA LEU A 38 3.52 24.80 -13.64
C LEU A 38 2.33 24.60 -14.57
N GLN A 39 2.20 23.40 -15.14
CA GLN A 39 1.17 23.09 -16.12
C GLN A 39 0.03 22.29 -15.51
N LEU A 40 -1.15 22.37 -16.14
CA LEU A 40 -2.34 21.62 -15.75
C LEU A 40 -2.57 20.44 -16.70
N GLN A 41 -2.97 19.32 -16.16
CA GLN A 41 -3.40 18.16 -16.94
C GLN A 41 -4.60 18.54 -17.82
N ASP A 42 -4.62 18.05 -19.06
CA ASP A 42 -5.67 18.25 -20.07
C ASP A 42 -5.88 19.70 -20.56
N TYR A 43 -5.00 20.61 -20.15
CA TYR A 43 -4.93 21.98 -20.69
C TYR A 43 -3.67 22.16 -21.54
N SER A 44 -3.62 23.25 -22.27
CA SER A 44 -2.46 23.68 -23.04
C SER A 44 -2.20 25.17 -22.84
N VAL A 45 -0.99 25.61 -23.17
CA VAL A 45 -0.64 27.04 -23.25
C VAL A 45 -0.52 27.40 -24.70
N GLY A 46 -1.31 28.38 -25.14
CA GLY A 46 -1.38 28.79 -26.53
C GLY A 46 -1.51 30.32 -26.71
N ARG A 47 -1.10 30.80 -27.89
CA ARG A 47 -1.31 32.20 -28.27
C ARG A 47 -2.76 32.44 -28.65
N VAL A 48 -3.39 33.50 -28.10
CA VAL A 48 -4.74 33.87 -28.46
C VAL A 48 -4.77 35.39 -28.74
N PRO A 49 -5.04 35.83 -29.98
CA PRO A 49 -5.25 35.04 -31.22
C PRO A 49 -3.97 34.31 -31.68
N ASP A 50 -4.17 33.28 -32.49
CA ASP A 50 -3.09 32.45 -33.02
C ASP A 50 -1.95 33.28 -33.62
N ALA A 51 -0.72 32.82 -33.39
CA ALA A 51 0.54 33.41 -33.88
C ALA A 51 0.87 34.82 -33.38
N THR A 52 -0.10 35.65 -33.05
CA THR A 52 0.10 37.10 -32.77
C THR A 52 -0.30 37.52 -31.36
N GLY A 53 -1.11 36.72 -30.68
CA GLY A 53 -1.55 37.01 -29.30
C GLY A 53 -0.53 36.61 -28.25
N ASP A 54 -0.82 37.00 -27.01
CA ASP A 54 -0.06 36.54 -25.84
C ASP A 54 -0.37 35.09 -25.53
N PHE A 55 0.59 34.39 -24.88
CA PHE A 55 0.36 33.07 -24.37
C PHE A 55 -0.56 33.09 -23.15
N THR A 56 -1.53 32.20 -23.13
CA THR A 56 -2.49 32.04 -22.05
C THR A 56 -2.89 30.57 -21.89
N LEU A 57 -3.61 30.24 -20.81
CA LEU A 57 -4.22 28.92 -20.66
C LEU A 57 -5.31 28.70 -21.71
N THR A 58 -5.24 27.58 -22.42
CA THR A 58 -6.18 27.20 -23.47
C THR A 58 -6.67 25.77 -23.26
N THR A 59 -7.84 25.45 -23.81
CA THR A 59 -8.19 24.02 -24.00
C THR A 59 -7.29 23.44 -25.07
N ALA A 60 -7.00 22.14 -24.98
CA ALA A 60 -6.17 21.45 -25.98
C ALA A 60 -6.91 21.42 -27.34
N THR A 61 -6.36 22.11 -28.34
CA THR A 61 -6.94 22.26 -29.68
C THR A 61 -5.94 21.88 -30.79
N PRO A 62 -5.41 20.62 -30.78
CA PRO A 62 -4.41 20.22 -31.76
C PRO A 62 -4.95 20.35 -33.19
N LEU A 63 -4.19 21.06 -34.06
CA LEU A 63 -4.55 21.36 -35.47
C LEU A 63 -5.80 22.24 -35.67
N ALA A 64 -6.25 22.96 -34.64
CA ALA A 64 -7.36 23.89 -34.69
C ALA A 64 -6.96 25.21 -34.00
N PRO A 65 -7.67 26.32 -34.24
CA PRO A 65 -7.42 27.60 -33.58
C PRO A 65 -7.51 27.48 -32.05
N ASN A 66 -6.57 28.14 -31.37
CA ASN A 66 -6.51 28.14 -29.90
C ASN A 66 -7.77 28.77 -29.29
N GLN A 67 -8.27 28.15 -28.22
CA GLN A 67 -9.42 28.62 -27.46
C GLN A 67 -8.99 28.92 -26.01
N MET A 68 -9.13 30.20 -25.62
CA MET A 68 -8.79 30.65 -24.28
C MET A 68 -9.69 29.98 -23.23
N THR A 69 -9.10 29.45 -22.18
CA THR A 69 -9.81 28.95 -21.01
C THR A 69 -10.15 30.10 -20.07
N GLN A 70 -11.36 30.05 -19.50
CA GLN A 70 -11.72 30.98 -18.44
C GLN A 70 -10.93 30.68 -17.18
N ILE A 71 -10.35 31.72 -16.56
CA ILE A 71 -9.59 31.59 -15.29
C ILE A 71 -10.30 32.33 -14.16
N GLY A 72 -10.11 31.81 -12.93
CA GLY A 72 -10.63 32.39 -11.69
C GLY A 72 -9.73 33.47 -11.12
N SER A 73 -10.13 34.03 -9.99
CA SER A 73 -9.40 35.08 -9.29
C SER A 73 -8.34 34.53 -8.36
N ALA A 74 -7.11 35.01 -8.42
CA ALA A 74 -6.05 34.66 -7.47
C ALA A 74 -6.33 35.19 -6.05
N ALA A 75 -7.23 36.16 -5.87
CA ALA A 75 -7.51 36.74 -4.54
C ALA A 75 -8.15 35.77 -3.54
N THR A 76 -8.59 34.61 -3.99
CA THR A 76 -9.20 33.57 -3.13
C THR A 76 -8.27 32.42 -2.78
N LEU A 77 -7.06 32.37 -3.37
CA LEU A 77 -6.08 31.34 -3.07
C LEU A 77 -5.74 31.30 -1.59
N LYS A 78 -5.42 30.09 -1.09
CA LYS A 78 -5.08 29.85 0.31
C LYS A 78 -3.78 29.06 0.42
N ILE A 79 -2.92 29.46 1.36
CA ILE A 79 -1.84 28.59 1.87
C ILE A 79 -2.53 27.54 2.72
N ASN A 80 -2.46 26.26 2.34
CA ASN A 80 -3.34 25.21 2.86
C ASN A 80 -2.65 24.24 3.80
N GLU A 81 -1.46 23.76 3.46
CA GLU A 81 -0.63 22.87 4.29
C GLU A 81 0.84 23.27 4.20
N TRP A 82 1.64 23.00 5.24
CA TRP A 82 3.07 23.28 5.26
C TRP A 82 3.82 22.35 6.19
N SER A 83 5.08 22.10 5.90
CA SER A 83 6.00 21.34 6.72
C SER A 83 7.43 21.89 6.60
N ALA A 84 7.98 22.32 7.72
CA ALA A 84 9.32 22.90 7.83
C ALA A 84 10.36 21.92 8.42
N LEU A 85 10.04 20.63 8.53
CA LEU A 85 10.95 19.58 8.96
C LEU A 85 10.48 18.22 8.47
N ASN A 86 11.11 17.73 7.41
CA ASN A 86 10.77 16.48 6.75
C ASN A 86 12.01 15.60 6.59
N GLY A 87 11.85 14.32 6.29
CA GLY A 87 12.94 13.43 5.94
C GLY A 87 13.15 12.27 6.90
N GLU A 88 14.25 11.56 6.73
CA GLU A 88 14.59 10.38 7.52
C GLU A 88 14.99 10.73 8.95
N SER A 89 15.66 11.87 9.15
CA SER A 89 16.09 12.36 10.46
C SER A 89 16.25 13.89 10.48
N VAL A 90 16.42 14.46 11.68
CA VAL A 90 16.70 15.90 11.85
C VAL A 90 18.07 16.30 11.27
N GLU A 91 19.01 15.35 11.21
CA GLU A 91 20.36 15.57 10.66
C GLU A 91 20.41 15.46 9.13
N ASN A 92 19.43 14.80 8.52
CA ASN A 92 19.31 14.64 7.07
C ASN A 92 17.86 14.94 6.62
N PRO A 93 17.45 16.22 6.65
CA PRO A 93 16.10 16.62 6.29
C PRO A 93 15.91 16.65 4.77
N ASP A 94 14.72 16.29 4.34
CA ASP A 94 14.22 16.60 2.99
C ASP A 94 13.86 18.08 2.90
N PRO A 95 13.69 18.65 1.69
CA PRO A 95 13.27 20.04 1.52
C PRO A 95 11.98 20.37 2.28
N ASP A 96 11.94 21.56 2.86
CA ASP A 96 10.71 22.13 3.40
C ASP A 96 9.72 22.37 2.27
N TRP A 97 8.43 22.33 2.59
CA TRP A 97 7.40 22.53 1.56
C TRP A 97 6.15 23.17 2.15
N PHE A 98 5.36 23.78 1.26
CA PHE A 98 4.01 24.23 1.55
C PHE A 98 3.14 24.11 0.31
N GLU A 99 1.82 24.22 0.51
CA GLU A 99 0.82 24.02 -0.51
C GLU A 99 -0.07 25.22 -0.64
N VAL A 100 -0.41 25.57 -1.89
CA VAL A 100 -1.42 26.58 -2.23
C VAL A 100 -2.65 25.89 -2.80
N TYR A 101 -3.80 26.16 -2.18
CA TYR A 101 -5.11 25.65 -2.56
C TYR A 101 -5.91 26.69 -3.35
N ASN A 102 -6.56 26.27 -4.43
CA ASN A 102 -7.49 27.06 -5.21
C ASN A 102 -8.95 26.69 -4.89
N PRO A 103 -9.69 27.45 -4.10
CA PRO A 103 -11.10 27.15 -3.79
C PRO A 103 -12.07 27.47 -4.95
N ASN A 104 -11.61 28.08 -6.04
CA ASN A 104 -12.48 28.35 -7.19
C ASN A 104 -12.77 27.04 -7.96
N THR A 105 -13.87 27.03 -8.69
CA THR A 105 -14.18 25.96 -9.66
C THR A 105 -13.42 26.11 -10.98
N LEU A 106 -12.82 27.27 -11.23
CA LEU A 106 -12.02 27.58 -12.42
C LEU A 106 -10.53 27.51 -12.10
N PRO A 107 -9.68 27.16 -13.09
CA PRO A 107 -8.25 27.31 -12.95
C PRO A 107 -7.85 28.76 -12.61
N VAL A 108 -6.75 28.93 -11.86
CA VAL A 108 -6.21 30.24 -11.49
C VAL A 108 -4.76 30.35 -11.98
N ALA A 109 -4.42 31.53 -12.54
CA ALA A 109 -3.04 31.82 -12.89
C ALA A 109 -2.23 32.17 -11.63
N LEU A 110 -1.08 31.49 -11.46
CA LEU A 110 -0.12 31.74 -10.38
C LEU A 110 1.03 32.66 -10.84
N GLY A 111 1.28 32.73 -12.15
CA GLY A 111 2.37 33.50 -12.73
C GLY A 111 2.38 34.95 -12.27
N GLY A 112 3.50 35.43 -11.75
CA GLY A 112 3.66 36.78 -11.23
C GLY A 112 3.28 36.98 -9.76
N LEU A 113 2.56 36.03 -9.13
CA LEU A 113 2.35 36.06 -7.66
C LEU A 113 3.67 35.95 -6.93
N VAL A 114 3.75 36.47 -5.72
CA VAL A 114 4.99 36.42 -4.91
C VAL A 114 4.74 35.66 -3.62
N LEU A 115 5.53 34.61 -3.41
CA LEU A 115 5.61 33.83 -2.19
C LEU A 115 6.82 34.28 -1.39
N THR A 116 6.69 34.44 -0.08
CA THR A 116 7.76 34.95 0.79
C THR A 116 7.55 34.51 2.24
N ASP A 117 8.64 34.41 2.99
CA ASP A 117 8.69 34.24 4.44
C ASP A 117 8.77 35.58 5.21
N GLN A 118 8.79 36.72 4.51
CA GLN A 118 9.04 38.03 5.12
C GLN A 118 7.84 38.97 4.96
N SER A 119 7.39 39.55 6.08
CA SER A 119 6.35 40.59 6.13
C SER A 119 6.87 41.95 5.69
N ILE A 120 7.48 42.04 4.52
CA ILE A 120 8.02 43.30 3.96
C ILE A 120 7.22 43.64 2.72
N ALA A 121 6.72 44.87 2.64
CA ALA A 121 6.04 45.40 1.45
C ALA A 121 6.84 46.59 0.87
N PRO A 122 7.18 46.57 -0.42
CA PRO A 122 6.89 45.51 -1.40
C PRO A 122 7.73 44.23 -1.14
N ALA A 123 7.13 43.05 -1.36
CA ALA A 123 7.83 41.77 -1.23
C ALA A 123 8.99 41.67 -2.24
N THR A 124 10.14 41.16 -1.80
CA THR A 124 11.40 41.17 -2.59
C THR A 124 11.72 39.83 -3.23
N ASN A 125 11.08 38.73 -2.79
CA ASN A 125 11.31 37.40 -3.32
C ASN A 125 10.95 37.27 -4.79
N GLN A 126 11.43 36.22 -5.43
CA GLN A 126 11.14 35.97 -6.84
C GLN A 126 9.64 35.69 -7.04
N ALA A 127 9.08 36.19 -8.13
CA ALA A 127 7.70 35.88 -8.51
C ALA A 127 7.61 34.47 -9.09
N VAL A 128 6.48 33.81 -8.88
CA VAL A 128 6.16 32.54 -9.54
C VAL A 128 6.28 32.69 -11.06
N THR A 129 6.91 31.72 -11.68
CA THR A 129 7.18 31.71 -13.13
C THR A 129 5.92 31.95 -13.94
N ALA A 130 6.02 32.77 -14.98
CA ALA A 130 4.91 33.06 -15.88
C ALA A 130 4.28 31.77 -16.44
N LEU A 131 2.99 31.85 -16.80
CA LEU A 131 2.26 30.70 -17.34
C LEU A 131 2.26 29.49 -16.41
N SER A 132 2.25 29.73 -15.10
CA SER A 132 1.96 28.75 -14.06
C SER A 132 0.49 28.79 -13.67
N PHE A 133 -0.12 27.63 -13.43
CA PHE A 133 -1.56 27.54 -13.13
C PHE A 133 -1.83 26.52 -12.03
N VAL A 134 -2.95 26.70 -11.32
CA VAL A 134 -3.55 25.71 -10.41
C VAL A 134 -4.98 25.41 -10.86
N GLY A 135 -5.36 24.15 -10.90
CA GLY A 135 -6.71 23.71 -11.29
C GLY A 135 -7.81 24.19 -10.36
N GLY A 136 -9.06 24.18 -10.83
CA GLY A 136 -10.22 24.47 -9.98
C GLY A 136 -10.40 23.42 -8.90
N GLY A 137 -10.47 23.83 -7.62
CA GLY A 137 -10.46 22.94 -6.46
C GLY A 137 -9.13 22.19 -6.24
N GLY A 138 -8.09 22.57 -6.99
CA GLY A 138 -6.79 21.90 -7.00
C GLY A 138 -5.77 22.52 -6.05
N PHE A 139 -4.64 21.83 -5.96
CA PHE A 139 -3.53 22.15 -5.05
C PHE A 139 -2.23 22.21 -5.84
N VAL A 140 -1.30 23.07 -5.40
CA VAL A 140 0.07 23.14 -5.91
C VAL A 140 1.03 23.17 -4.75
N GLN A 141 1.95 22.22 -4.71
CA GLN A 141 3.02 22.16 -3.74
C GLN A 141 4.21 23.01 -4.21
N PHE A 142 4.81 23.76 -3.28
CA PHE A 142 6.06 24.49 -3.46
C PHE A 142 7.10 23.99 -2.48
N PHE A 143 8.35 23.82 -2.95
CA PHE A 143 9.50 23.47 -2.13
C PHE A 143 10.25 24.73 -1.69
N ALA A 144 10.45 24.88 -0.39
CA ALA A 144 11.17 26.00 0.21
C ALA A 144 12.63 25.59 0.50
N ASP A 145 13.43 25.49 -0.54
CA ASP A 145 14.81 25.00 -0.53
C ASP A 145 15.87 26.05 -0.87
N ASP A 146 15.46 27.34 -1.04
CA ASP A 146 16.29 28.47 -1.44
C ASP A 146 16.75 28.39 -2.91
N GLU A 147 16.04 27.65 -3.73
CA GLU A 147 16.23 27.56 -5.17
C GLU A 147 15.08 28.26 -5.92
N VAL A 148 15.21 28.41 -7.24
CA VAL A 148 14.19 29.05 -8.08
C VAL A 148 13.75 28.20 -9.25
N GLU A 149 14.42 27.10 -9.47
CA GLU A 149 14.15 26.12 -10.52
C GLU A 149 14.14 24.71 -9.92
N PRO A 150 13.19 23.88 -10.32
CA PRO A 150 12.06 24.12 -11.23
C PRO A 150 11.02 25.10 -10.66
N ALA A 151 9.94 25.39 -11.42
CA ALA A 151 8.98 26.45 -11.10
C ALA A 151 8.13 26.21 -9.82
N ASP A 152 8.21 25.04 -9.22
CA ASP A 152 7.66 24.69 -7.91
C ASP A 152 8.61 24.97 -6.74
N ASN A 153 9.79 25.58 -6.97
CA ASN A 153 10.71 25.97 -5.93
C ASN A 153 10.58 27.48 -5.57
N VAL A 154 10.90 27.81 -4.32
CA VAL A 154 10.92 29.20 -3.85
C VAL A 154 12.25 29.52 -3.18
N ASN A 155 12.71 30.79 -3.35
CA ASN A 155 14.02 31.27 -2.91
C ASN A 155 14.05 31.67 -1.42
N PHE A 156 13.52 30.83 -0.56
CA PHE A 156 13.62 30.94 0.90
C PHE A 156 13.46 29.54 1.53
N LYS A 157 13.77 29.44 2.83
CA LYS A 157 13.57 28.22 3.66
C LYS A 157 12.63 28.51 4.80
N LEU A 158 12.02 27.49 5.35
CA LEU A 158 11.16 27.58 6.52
C LEU A 158 11.93 27.20 7.80
N SER A 159 11.67 27.90 8.89
CA SER A 159 12.31 27.60 10.18
C SER A 159 11.47 26.65 11.02
N SER A 160 11.96 25.42 11.20
CA SER A 160 11.33 24.42 12.08
C SER A 160 11.56 24.68 13.57
N THR A 161 12.62 25.39 13.94
CA THR A 161 13.03 25.57 15.34
C THR A 161 12.37 26.76 16.02
N SER A 162 12.22 27.88 15.33
CA SER A 162 11.56 29.09 15.84
C SER A 162 10.10 29.24 15.35
N GLY A 163 9.71 28.45 14.36
CA GLY A 163 8.55 28.73 13.56
C GLY A 163 8.82 29.82 12.53
N ASP A 164 7.86 30.07 11.66
CA ASP A 164 7.99 30.99 10.54
C ASP A 164 6.63 31.51 10.09
N GLN A 165 6.62 32.22 8.95
CA GLN A 165 5.43 32.64 8.23
C GLN A 165 5.56 32.37 6.74
N ILE A 166 4.43 32.21 6.07
CA ILE A 166 4.34 32.11 4.63
C ILE A 166 3.29 33.13 4.18
N LEU A 167 3.65 33.96 3.22
CA LEU A 167 2.78 35.00 2.69
C LEU A 167 2.69 34.89 1.18
N LEU A 168 1.49 35.10 0.66
CA LEU A 168 1.19 35.12 -0.78
C LEU A 168 0.67 36.49 -1.18
N TYR A 169 1.39 37.17 -2.08
CA TYR A 169 1.06 38.50 -2.58
C TYR A 169 0.66 38.49 -4.04
N GLN A 170 -0.15 39.50 -4.41
CA GLN A 170 -0.44 39.84 -5.81
C GLN A 170 0.84 40.27 -6.56
N PRO A 171 0.80 40.32 -7.91
CA PRO A 171 1.95 40.78 -8.70
C PRO A 171 2.41 42.22 -8.39
N ASP A 172 1.57 43.03 -7.73
CA ASP A 172 1.94 44.37 -7.26
C ASP A 172 2.91 44.34 -6.05
N ARG A 173 3.14 43.15 -5.47
CA ARG A 173 4.04 42.90 -4.33
C ARG A 173 3.64 43.58 -3.01
N VAL A 174 2.44 44.10 -2.93
CA VAL A 174 1.91 44.89 -1.80
C VAL A 174 0.58 44.31 -1.31
N SER A 175 -0.29 43.92 -2.25
CA SER A 175 -1.60 43.36 -1.93
C SER A 175 -1.51 41.91 -1.47
N LEU A 176 -1.69 41.70 -0.17
CA LEU A 176 -1.66 40.35 0.45
C LEU A 176 -2.92 39.58 0.01
N ILE A 177 -2.73 38.33 -0.45
CA ILE A 177 -3.79 37.38 -0.77
C ILE A 177 -4.11 36.54 0.47
N ASP A 178 -3.11 35.85 1.01
CA ASP A 178 -3.23 34.99 2.18
C ASP A 178 -1.92 34.92 2.96
N SER A 179 -2.00 34.55 4.24
CA SER A 179 -0.84 34.31 5.08
C SER A 179 -1.10 33.29 6.16
N VAL A 180 -0.05 32.60 6.56
CA VAL A 180 -0.03 31.73 7.74
C VAL A 180 1.21 32.04 8.57
N THR A 181 1.10 31.89 9.89
CA THR A 181 2.22 31.98 10.83
C THR A 181 2.16 30.75 11.71
N PHE A 182 3.29 30.07 11.91
CA PHE A 182 3.37 28.82 12.67
C PHE A 182 4.55 28.85 13.65
N GLY A 183 4.44 28.08 14.71
CA GLY A 183 5.48 27.87 15.70
C GLY A 183 6.45 26.75 15.33
N PRO A 184 7.32 26.30 16.27
CA PRO A 184 8.22 25.17 16.06
C PRO A 184 7.49 23.93 15.57
N GLN A 185 8.12 23.18 14.62
CA GLN A 185 7.56 21.97 14.06
C GLN A 185 8.35 20.72 14.45
N THR A 186 7.68 19.58 14.42
CA THR A 186 8.24 18.25 14.72
C THR A 186 8.48 17.51 13.41
N LEU A 187 9.52 16.68 13.37
CA LEU A 187 9.88 15.88 12.18
C LEU A 187 8.67 15.10 11.63
N ASN A 188 8.43 15.27 10.33
CA ASN A 188 7.37 14.60 9.57
C ASN A 188 5.94 14.85 10.10
N ILE A 189 5.72 15.99 10.77
CA ILE A 189 4.38 16.45 11.17
C ILE A 189 4.09 17.78 10.49
N SER A 190 3.28 17.74 9.45
CA SER A 190 2.79 18.94 8.78
C SER A 190 1.68 19.62 9.56
N GLN A 191 1.42 20.88 9.25
CA GLN A 191 0.29 21.66 9.72
C GLN A 191 -0.49 22.19 8.53
N GLY A 192 -1.81 22.28 8.66
CA GLY A 192 -2.63 22.77 7.58
C GLY A 192 -4.05 23.14 7.99
N ARG A 193 -4.76 23.78 7.06
CA ARG A 193 -6.14 24.20 7.24
C ARG A 193 -7.08 23.01 7.13
N LEU A 194 -8.00 22.89 8.07
CA LEU A 194 -8.97 21.80 8.09
C LEU A 194 -10.38 22.34 8.40
N PRO A 195 -11.34 22.21 7.49
CA PRO A 195 -11.22 21.80 6.07
C PRO A 195 -10.33 22.73 5.25
N ASP A 196 -10.02 22.35 4.01
CA ASP A 196 -9.20 23.14 3.10
C ASP A 196 -9.64 24.60 3.02
N GLY A 197 -8.67 25.50 3.06
CA GLY A 197 -8.89 26.94 3.00
C GLY A 197 -9.55 27.56 4.24
N SER A 198 -9.99 26.79 5.24
CA SER A 198 -10.60 27.31 6.45
C SER A 198 -9.57 28.05 7.34
N PRO A 199 -10.04 28.90 8.28
CA PRO A 199 -9.14 29.54 9.25
C PRO A 199 -8.62 28.59 10.34
N ASN A 200 -9.24 27.39 10.50
CA ASN A 200 -8.83 26.40 11.48
C ASN A 200 -7.58 25.66 11.00
N VAL A 201 -6.53 25.65 11.83
CA VAL A 201 -5.26 24.97 11.56
C VAL A 201 -5.09 23.81 12.52
N VAL A 202 -4.70 22.66 12.00
CA VAL A 202 -4.41 21.44 12.77
C VAL A 202 -3.04 20.90 12.41
N SER A 203 -2.48 20.02 13.27
CA SER A 203 -1.29 19.22 12.96
C SER A 203 -1.73 17.82 12.51
N PHE A 204 -1.11 17.33 11.45
CA PHE A 204 -1.36 15.99 10.93
C PHE A 204 -0.49 14.96 11.65
N ARG A 205 -0.80 13.66 11.48
CA ARG A 205 0.01 12.61 12.10
C ARG A 205 1.33 12.44 11.38
N THR A 206 2.34 11.97 12.10
CA THR A 206 3.67 11.66 11.55
C THR A 206 3.55 10.80 10.29
N ASN A 207 4.28 11.18 9.23
CA ASN A 207 4.29 10.52 7.92
C ASN A 207 2.91 10.43 7.23
N GLN A 208 2.00 11.33 7.53
CA GLN A 208 0.69 11.42 6.89
C GLN A 208 0.39 12.84 6.38
N PRO A 209 1.30 13.49 5.64
CA PRO A 209 0.98 14.75 4.98
C PRO A 209 -0.05 14.49 3.89
N THR A 210 -0.84 15.51 3.58
CA THR A 210 -1.84 15.46 2.52
C THR A 210 -1.43 16.28 1.30
N SER A 211 -0.13 16.53 1.12
CA SER A 211 0.43 17.38 0.06
C SER A 211 -0.13 17.05 -1.32
N ALA A 212 -0.46 18.09 -2.08
CA ALA A 212 -1.13 18.06 -3.38
C ALA A 212 -2.54 17.43 -3.37
N ALA A 213 -3.20 17.39 -2.20
CA ALA A 213 -4.55 16.86 -2.05
C ALA A 213 -5.28 17.51 -0.86
N SER A 214 -6.59 17.31 -0.78
CA SER A 214 -7.39 17.80 0.35
C SER A 214 -6.90 17.32 1.71
N ASN A 215 -6.90 18.21 2.68
CA ASN A 215 -6.51 17.95 4.06
C ASN A 215 -7.56 17.11 4.80
N PHE A 216 -7.16 16.00 5.42
CA PHE A 216 -8.04 15.15 6.19
C PHE A 216 -7.35 14.57 7.44
N LEU A 217 -8.12 14.48 8.51
CA LEU A 217 -7.77 13.66 9.67
C LEU A 217 -8.33 12.23 9.49
N PRO A 218 -7.68 11.22 10.10
CA PRO A 218 -8.19 9.85 10.05
C PRO A 218 -9.53 9.73 10.77
N LEU A 219 -10.56 9.28 10.06
CA LEU A 219 -11.84 8.87 10.62
C LEU A 219 -11.64 7.58 11.43
N THR A 220 -12.00 7.58 12.72
CA THR A 220 -11.69 6.48 13.65
C THR A 220 -12.91 5.76 14.21
N ASN A 221 -14.10 6.36 14.14
CA ASN A 221 -15.34 5.84 14.71
C ASN A 221 -16.14 4.95 13.74
N VAL A 222 -15.98 5.16 12.43
CA VAL A 222 -16.61 4.34 11.38
C VAL A 222 -15.52 3.84 10.43
N VAL A 223 -15.59 2.57 10.08
CA VAL A 223 -14.64 1.93 9.18
C VAL A 223 -15.35 1.31 7.98
N ILE A 224 -14.67 1.25 6.83
CA ILE A 224 -15.07 0.38 5.73
C ILE A 224 -14.72 -1.04 6.18
N ASN A 225 -15.73 -1.89 6.32
CA ASN A 225 -15.59 -3.21 6.92
C ASN A 225 -15.45 -4.33 5.91
N GLU A 226 -16.29 -4.31 4.86
CA GLU A 226 -16.25 -5.31 3.78
C GLU A 226 -16.60 -4.66 2.44
N VAL A 227 -15.97 -5.11 1.36
CA VAL A 227 -16.26 -4.64 -0.01
C VAL A 227 -16.32 -5.83 -0.95
N LEU A 228 -17.32 -5.86 -1.81
CA LEU A 228 -17.52 -6.83 -2.89
C LEU A 228 -17.47 -6.09 -4.22
N THR A 229 -16.58 -6.50 -5.13
CA THR A 229 -16.23 -5.71 -6.32
C THR A 229 -16.24 -6.49 -7.63
N HIS A 230 -16.35 -7.82 -7.57
CA HIS A 230 -16.44 -8.68 -8.76
C HIS A 230 -17.65 -9.59 -8.61
N THR A 231 -18.71 -9.28 -9.34
CA THR A 231 -20.03 -9.90 -9.12
C THR A 231 -20.73 -10.26 -10.42
N ASP A 232 -21.43 -11.40 -10.38
CA ASP A 232 -22.44 -11.78 -11.35
C ASP A 232 -23.82 -11.87 -10.66
N PRO A 233 -24.92 -11.53 -11.34
CA PRO A 233 -26.26 -11.73 -10.78
C PRO A 233 -26.47 -13.17 -10.26
N PRO A 234 -27.08 -13.34 -9.08
CA PRO A 234 -27.89 -12.38 -8.32
C PRO A 234 -27.12 -11.49 -7.33
N LEU A 235 -25.79 -11.41 -7.42
CA LEU A 235 -24.97 -10.47 -6.64
C LEU A 235 -24.79 -9.18 -7.40
N GLU A 236 -24.44 -8.13 -6.69
CA GLU A 236 -23.93 -6.85 -7.20
C GLU A 236 -22.85 -6.31 -6.27
N ASP A 237 -22.10 -5.31 -6.69
CA ASP A 237 -21.09 -4.68 -5.86
C ASP A 237 -21.70 -4.07 -4.60
N ALA A 238 -20.98 -4.21 -3.49
CA ALA A 238 -21.49 -3.80 -2.19
C ALA A 238 -20.37 -3.28 -1.28
N ILE A 239 -20.69 -2.29 -0.46
CA ILE A 239 -19.81 -1.65 0.52
C ILE A 239 -20.48 -1.71 1.88
N GLU A 240 -19.82 -2.32 2.84
CA GLU A 240 -20.27 -2.37 4.23
C GLU A 240 -19.46 -1.43 5.12
N LEU A 241 -20.16 -0.63 5.90
CA LEU A 241 -19.57 0.19 6.97
C LEU A 241 -19.90 -0.39 8.34
N LEU A 242 -18.96 -0.26 9.27
CA LEU A 242 -19.09 -0.66 10.68
C LEU A 242 -18.80 0.53 11.59
N ASN A 243 -19.68 0.78 12.54
CA ASN A 243 -19.42 1.70 13.65
C ASN A 243 -18.64 0.97 14.76
N VAL A 244 -17.35 1.29 14.89
CA VAL A 244 -16.47 0.70 15.91
C VAL A 244 -16.46 1.49 17.23
N SER A 245 -17.23 2.57 17.33
CA SER A 245 -17.35 3.39 18.53
C SER A 245 -18.45 2.91 19.47
N SER A 246 -18.46 3.44 20.69
CA SER A 246 -19.48 3.16 21.70
C SER A 246 -20.73 4.05 21.61
N ALA A 247 -20.78 4.98 20.65
CA ALA A 247 -21.89 5.89 20.43
C ALA A 247 -22.50 5.70 19.03
N ALA A 248 -23.78 6.05 18.86
CA ALA A 248 -24.38 6.11 17.53
C ALA A 248 -23.72 7.23 16.70
N VAL A 249 -23.49 6.98 15.43
CA VAL A 249 -22.89 7.94 14.48
C VAL A 249 -23.92 8.29 13.41
N ASP A 250 -24.14 9.58 13.19
CA ASP A 250 -24.93 10.08 12.08
C ASP A 250 -24.08 10.18 10.82
N LEU A 251 -24.34 9.29 9.85
CA LEU A 251 -23.68 9.25 8.54
C LEU A 251 -24.38 10.14 7.50
N SER A 252 -25.42 10.87 7.88
CA SER A 252 -26.17 11.73 6.97
C SER A 252 -25.24 12.68 6.26
N HIS A 253 -25.35 12.69 4.92
CA HIS A 253 -24.58 13.61 4.07
C HIS A 253 -23.08 13.32 3.94
N TRP A 254 -22.57 12.24 4.54
CA TRP A 254 -21.22 11.78 4.27
C TRP A 254 -21.11 11.28 2.83
N TRP A 255 -19.87 11.02 2.38
CA TRP A 255 -19.62 10.66 0.99
C TRP A 255 -18.81 9.36 0.90
N LEU A 256 -19.19 8.50 -0.06
CA LEU A 256 -18.39 7.40 -0.53
C LEU A 256 -17.83 7.73 -1.92
N SER A 257 -16.56 7.38 -2.14
CA SER A 257 -15.88 7.59 -3.42
C SER A 257 -14.78 6.56 -3.63
N ASN A 258 -14.59 6.12 -4.86
CA ASN A 258 -13.41 5.36 -5.29
C ASN A 258 -12.26 6.28 -5.76
N SER A 259 -12.21 7.52 -5.31
CA SER A 259 -11.15 8.45 -5.63
C SER A 259 -10.86 9.36 -4.45
N ARG A 260 -9.58 9.43 -4.07
CA ARG A 260 -9.08 10.37 -3.07
C ARG A 260 -9.35 11.82 -3.49
N ASP A 261 -9.16 12.12 -4.77
CA ASP A 261 -9.18 13.49 -5.30
C ASP A 261 -10.57 13.96 -5.76
N GLN A 262 -11.53 13.03 -5.82
CA GLN A 262 -12.93 13.31 -6.13
C GLN A 262 -13.85 12.81 -5.01
N PRO A 263 -13.83 13.43 -3.82
CA PRO A 263 -14.49 12.90 -2.63
C PRO A 263 -16.01 12.89 -2.71
N ARG A 264 -16.64 13.72 -3.56
CA ARG A 264 -18.09 13.96 -3.60
C ARG A 264 -18.80 13.17 -4.70
N LYS A 265 -18.63 11.81 -4.71
CA LYS A 265 -19.35 10.95 -5.67
C LYS A 265 -20.71 10.51 -5.10
N PHE A 266 -20.77 9.51 -4.25
CA PHE A 266 -22.02 9.06 -3.67
C PHE A 266 -22.27 9.70 -2.31
N ARG A 267 -23.38 10.48 -2.19
CA ARG A 267 -23.79 11.11 -0.93
C ARG A 267 -24.72 10.20 -0.14
N ILE A 268 -24.34 9.87 1.08
CA ILE A 268 -25.16 9.07 1.99
C ILE A 268 -26.46 9.84 2.32
N PRO A 269 -27.62 9.18 2.21
CA PRO A 269 -28.92 9.83 2.44
C PRO A 269 -29.06 10.41 3.84
N PRO A 270 -29.87 11.50 4.01
CA PRO A 270 -30.19 12.04 5.33
C PRO A 270 -30.96 11.03 6.18
N GLY A 271 -30.76 11.07 7.51
CA GLY A 271 -31.37 10.16 8.47
C GLY A 271 -30.67 8.80 8.59
N THR A 272 -29.47 8.64 8.01
CA THR A 272 -28.68 7.41 8.12
C THR A 272 -27.91 7.38 9.43
N ILE A 273 -28.49 6.74 10.45
CA ILE A 273 -27.88 6.60 11.78
C ILE A 273 -27.34 5.20 11.97
N LEU A 274 -26.05 5.08 12.30
CA LEU A 274 -25.35 3.82 12.53
C LEU A 274 -25.16 3.60 14.05
N PRO A 275 -25.86 2.64 14.68
CA PRO A 275 -25.75 2.38 16.11
C PRO A 275 -24.36 1.83 16.49
N PRO A 276 -23.97 1.87 17.80
CA PRO A 276 -22.71 1.27 18.25
C PRO A 276 -22.60 -0.21 17.85
N GLY A 277 -21.48 -0.61 17.24
CA GLY A 277 -21.27 -1.97 16.73
C GLY A 277 -22.19 -2.37 15.57
N GLY A 278 -22.97 -1.42 15.02
CA GLY A 278 -23.89 -1.66 13.92
C GLY A 278 -23.19 -1.68 12.55
N PHE A 279 -23.82 -2.37 11.62
CA PHE A 279 -23.41 -2.46 10.23
C PHE A 279 -24.44 -1.78 9.33
N ILE A 280 -24.00 -1.27 8.18
CA ILE A 280 -24.85 -0.79 7.08
C ILE A 280 -24.20 -1.14 5.75
N VAL A 281 -25.01 -1.59 4.80
CA VAL A 281 -24.53 -1.96 3.45
C VAL A 281 -25.07 -0.97 2.42
N PHE A 282 -24.18 -0.45 1.57
CA PHE A 282 -24.51 0.30 0.39
C PHE A 282 -24.27 -0.58 -0.83
N TYR A 283 -25.27 -0.71 -1.67
CA TYR A 283 -25.26 -1.55 -2.87
C TYR A 283 -25.02 -0.70 -4.11
N GLU A 284 -24.50 -1.30 -5.15
CA GLU A 284 -24.31 -0.65 -6.45
C GLU A 284 -25.59 -0.03 -6.98
N GLY A 285 -26.67 -0.80 -6.96
CA GLY A 285 -28.01 -0.31 -7.17
C GLY A 285 -28.34 0.08 -8.60
N VAL A 286 -27.75 -0.56 -9.60
CA VAL A 286 -28.04 -0.28 -11.02
C VAL A 286 -29.55 -0.41 -11.29
N GLY A 287 -30.15 0.67 -11.83
CA GLY A 287 -31.58 0.74 -12.10
C GLY A 287 -32.49 0.84 -10.86
N ALA A 288 -31.94 0.90 -9.65
CA ALA A 288 -32.72 1.06 -8.42
C ALA A 288 -32.97 2.53 -8.04
N ALA A 289 -33.81 2.75 -7.01
CA ALA A 289 -34.07 4.07 -6.46
C ALA A 289 -32.87 4.64 -5.68
N SER A 290 -32.00 3.79 -5.15
CA SER A 290 -30.81 4.14 -4.39
C SER A 290 -29.64 3.23 -4.77
N GLY A 291 -28.41 3.70 -4.57
CA GLY A 291 -27.18 2.97 -4.86
C GLY A 291 -26.08 3.89 -5.30
N PHE A 292 -24.82 3.42 -5.27
CA PHE A 292 -23.66 4.25 -5.63
C PHE A 292 -23.36 4.25 -7.15
N ASN A 293 -24.06 3.41 -7.95
CA ASN A 293 -23.97 3.38 -9.43
C ASN A 293 -25.35 3.18 -10.08
N ARG A 294 -26.32 3.99 -9.71
CA ARG A 294 -27.73 3.85 -10.16
C ARG A 294 -27.90 3.94 -11.67
N SER A 295 -27.11 4.77 -12.32
CA SER A 295 -27.13 4.93 -13.78
C SER A 295 -26.54 3.71 -14.50
N GLY A 296 -25.70 2.93 -13.83
CA GLY A 296 -24.92 1.83 -14.41
C GLY A 296 -23.78 2.32 -15.34
N THR A 297 -23.45 3.62 -15.31
CA THR A 297 -22.39 4.19 -16.17
C THR A 297 -21.05 4.31 -15.46
N GLY A 298 -21.06 4.34 -14.12
CA GLY A 298 -19.86 4.63 -13.33
C GLY A 298 -19.36 6.07 -13.42
N GLU A 299 -20.09 6.94 -14.14
CA GLU A 299 -19.76 8.36 -14.30
C GLU A 299 -20.31 9.20 -13.15
N ALA A 300 -19.56 10.20 -12.72
CA ALA A 300 -19.95 11.04 -11.60
C ALA A 300 -21.37 11.65 -11.78
N PRO A 301 -22.22 11.64 -10.73
CA PRO A 301 -21.93 11.36 -9.31
C PRO A 301 -21.90 9.86 -8.93
N ASP A 302 -22.13 8.96 -9.87
CA ASP A 302 -22.01 7.52 -9.66
C ASP A 302 -20.54 7.07 -9.74
N PHE A 303 -20.23 5.87 -9.28
CA PHE A 303 -18.92 5.23 -9.46
C PHE A 303 -19.07 3.71 -9.45
N THR A 304 -18.10 3.02 -10.04
CA THR A 304 -17.93 1.55 -9.99
C THR A 304 -16.65 1.21 -9.25
N LEU A 305 -16.55 -0.04 -8.80
CA LEU A 305 -15.32 -0.57 -8.20
C LEU A 305 -14.58 -1.42 -9.25
N ASN A 306 -13.28 -1.17 -9.43
CA ASN A 306 -12.49 -1.89 -10.42
C ASN A 306 -12.03 -3.25 -9.90
N SER A 307 -12.70 -4.31 -10.33
CA SER A 307 -12.38 -5.69 -9.91
C SER A 307 -11.19 -6.30 -10.64
N ALA A 308 -10.77 -5.76 -11.79
CA ALA A 308 -9.70 -6.34 -12.60
C ALA A 308 -8.31 -5.85 -12.17
N HIS A 309 -8.19 -4.56 -11.86
CA HIS A 309 -6.93 -3.94 -11.41
C HIS A 309 -6.85 -3.81 -9.89
N GLY A 310 -7.98 -3.90 -9.19
CA GLY A 310 -8.14 -3.40 -7.84
C GLY A 310 -8.51 -1.92 -7.86
N ASP A 311 -8.87 -1.37 -6.71
CA ASP A 311 -9.33 0.00 -6.57
C ASP A 311 -9.05 0.52 -5.17
N GLU A 312 -9.32 1.80 -4.96
CA GLU A 312 -9.36 2.44 -3.65
C GLU A 312 -10.82 2.78 -3.30
N LEU A 313 -11.12 2.84 -2.02
CA LEU A 313 -12.45 3.24 -1.54
C LEU A 313 -12.31 4.11 -0.32
N TYR A 314 -12.98 5.26 -0.33
CA TYR A 314 -12.95 6.25 0.73
C TYR A 314 -14.33 6.56 1.28
N LEU A 315 -14.38 6.79 2.59
CA LEU A 315 -15.49 7.38 3.33
C LEU A 315 -15.03 8.76 3.85
N PHE A 316 -15.75 9.81 3.47
CA PHE A 316 -15.49 11.19 3.88
C PHE A 316 -16.64 11.72 4.72
N THR A 317 -16.34 12.43 5.80
CA THR A 317 -17.37 13.13 6.56
C THR A 317 -17.85 14.37 5.83
N GLY A 318 -19.15 14.68 5.94
CA GLY A 318 -19.76 15.82 5.27
C GLY A 318 -20.98 16.36 6.02
N ASP A 319 -21.46 17.55 5.63
CA ASP A 319 -22.59 18.24 6.21
C ASP A 319 -23.79 18.37 5.23
N ALA A 320 -24.88 18.96 5.72
CA ALA A 320 -26.11 19.17 4.94
C ALA A 320 -25.90 20.09 3.71
N ASP A 321 -24.97 21.02 3.79
CA ASP A 321 -24.66 21.97 2.72
C ASP A 321 -23.73 21.37 1.64
N GLY A 322 -23.22 20.13 1.89
CA GLY A 322 -22.33 19.40 0.96
C GLY A 322 -20.85 19.71 1.18
N ASN A 323 -20.49 20.39 2.27
CA ASN A 323 -19.11 20.61 2.63
C ASN A 323 -18.50 19.33 3.24
N LEU A 324 -17.20 19.14 3.08
CA LEU A 324 -16.43 18.11 3.77
C LEU A 324 -16.05 18.62 5.17
N ASN A 325 -16.15 17.74 6.17
CA ASN A 325 -15.84 18.09 7.57
C ASN A 325 -14.37 17.81 7.93
N GLY A 326 -13.57 17.31 6.98
CA GLY A 326 -12.13 17.11 7.13
C GLY A 326 -11.72 15.79 7.80
N GLU A 327 -12.59 14.78 7.85
CA GLU A 327 -12.19 13.43 8.27
C GLU A 327 -12.46 12.43 7.15
N ARG A 328 -11.53 11.47 6.98
CA ARG A 328 -11.71 10.38 6.01
C ARG A 328 -11.18 9.05 6.52
N ARG A 329 -11.69 7.98 5.92
CA ARG A 329 -11.16 6.62 5.99
C ARG A 329 -11.03 6.07 4.59
N GLY A 330 -9.87 5.52 4.24
CA GLY A 330 -9.65 4.84 2.97
C GLY A 330 -9.21 3.39 3.17
N ILE A 331 -9.44 2.57 2.17
CA ILE A 331 -8.89 1.23 1.98
C ILE A 331 -8.47 1.06 0.52
N ASP A 332 -7.46 0.20 0.31
CA ASP A 332 -7.02 -0.26 -1.01
C ASP A 332 -7.25 -1.77 -1.09
N PHE A 333 -7.62 -2.26 -2.26
CA PHE A 333 -7.77 -3.69 -2.53
C PHE A 333 -7.30 -4.03 -3.94
N GLY A 334 -6.79 -5.25 -4.11
CA GLY A 334 -6.30 -5.74 -5.39
C GLY A 334 -7.41 -6.32 -6.27
N ALA A 335 -7.00 -7.00 -7.35
CA ALA A 335 -7.92 -7.70 -8.23
C ALA A 335 -8.73 -8.75 -7.47
N ALA A 336 -10.03 -8.80 -7.74
CA ALA A 336 -11.02 -9.63 -7.04
C ALA A 336 -11.41 -10.89 -7.83
N GLU A 337 -11.49 -12.01 -7.14
CA GLU A 337 -12.15 -13.21 -7.67
C GLU A 337 -13.68 -13.04 -7.61
N ASN A 338 -14.39 -13.53 -8.63
CA ASN A 338 -15.84 -13.38 -8.69
C ASN A 338 -16.54 -13.92 -7.42
N GLY A 339 -17.33 -13.06 -6.80
CA GLY A 339 -18.11 -13.35 -5.60
C GLY A 339 -17.29 -13.44 -4.30
N VAL A 340 -16.00 -13.08 -4.31
CA VAL A 340 -15.15 -13.01 -3.11
C VAL A 340 -15.04 -11.57 -2.67
N SER A 341 -15.39 -11.31 -1.42
CA SER A 341 -15.26 -9.98 -0.81
C SER A 341 -13.88 -9.79 -0.17
N PHE A 342 -13.49 -8.52 -0.04
CA PHE A 342 -12.39 -8.10 0.83
C PHE A 342 -12.98 -7.56 2.14
N GLY A 343 -12.48 -8.05 3.26
CA GLY A 343 -12.95 -7.61 4.56
C GLY A 343 -11.80 -7.19 5.47
N ARG A 344 -12.13 -6.36 6.45
CA ARG A 344 -11.21 -5.86 7.45
C ARG A 344 -11.00 -6.90 8.54
N ILE A 345 -9.75 -7.19 8.85
CA ILE A 345 -9.34 -7.99 10.00
C ILE A 345 -8.48 -7.15 10.94
N MET A 346 -8.41 -7.58 12.21
CA MET A 346 -7.46 -7.01 13.17
C MET A 346 -6.28 -7.94 13.31
N LEU A 347 -5.09 -7.42 13.05
CA LEU A 347 -3.83 -8.14 13.24
C LEU A 347 -3.46 -8.20 14.72
N SER A 348 -2.56 -9.11 15.08
CA SER A 348 -2.07 -9.28 16.45
C SER A 348 -1.35 -8.05 17.02
N ASN A 349 -0.86 -7.14 16.18
CA ASN A 349 -0.28 -5.85 16.59
C ASN A 349 -1.32 -4.74 16.82
N GLY A 350 -2.62 -5.03 16.61
CA GLY A 350 -3.72 -4.07 16.76
C GLY A 350 -4.02 -3.23 15.52
N GLU A 351 -3.28 -3.41 14.43
CA GLU A 351 -3.57 -2.75 13.14
C GLU A 351 -4.68 -3.48 12.38
N GLY A 352 -5.39 -2.75 11.54
CA GLY A 352 -6.35 -3.33 10.62
C GLY A 352 -5.72 -3.65 9.27
N ASP A 353 -6.10 -4.75 8.66
CA ASP A 353 -5.70 -5.12 7.31
C ASP A 353 -6.93 -5.49 6.48
N ILE A 354 -6.83 -5.37 5.15
CA ILE A 354 -7.88 -5.70 4.18
C ILE A 354 -7.42 -6.92 3.39
N THR A 355 -8.22 -7.97 3.38
CA THR A 355 -7.84 -9.25 2.79
C THR A 355 -9.06 -9.99 2.24
N PRO A 356 -8.91 -10.88 1.23
CA PRO A 356 -10.00 -11.73 0.78
C PRO A 356 -10.58 -12.58 1.91
N MET A 357 -11.91 -12.65 1.98
CA MET A 357 -12.65 -13.38 3.01
C MET A 357 -13.02 -14.80 2.56
N SER A 358 -13.12 -15.71 3.53
CA SER A 358 -13.58 -17.10 3.28
C SER A 358 -15.07 -17.18 2.96
N ALA A 359 -15.85 -16.18 3.35
CA ALA A 359 -17.27 -16.02 3.02
C ALA A 359 -17.64 -14.53 3.05
N ARG A 360 -18.63 -14.13 2.27
CA ARG A 360 -19.25 -12.80 2.33
C ARG A 360 -20.12 -12.70 3.59
N THR A 361 -20.25 -11.49 4.13
CA THR A 361 -21.01 -11.26 5.36
C THR A 361 -21.99 -10.08 5.26
N PHE A 362 -22.53 -9.80 4.06
CA PHE A 362 -23.51 -8.73 3.83
C PHE A 362 -24.90 -9.02 4.38
N GLY A 363 -25.12 -10.20 4.98
CA GLY A 363 -26.38 -10.57 5.63
C GLY A 363 -27.32 -11.42 4.76
N VAL A 364 -27.03 -11.60 3.46
CA VAL A 364 -27.73 -12.53 2.55
C VAL A 364 -26.70 -13.25 1.66
N ASP A 365 -26.34 -14.48 2.04
CA ASP A 365 -25.24 -15.19 1.36
C ASP A 365 -25.64 -15.85 0.05
N LEU A 366 -26.86 -16.37 -0.05
CA LEU A 366 -27.39 -17.11 -1.20
C LEU A 366 -28.70 -16.47 -1.69
N PRO A 367 -28.64 -15.26 -2.27
CA PRO A 367 -29.83 -14.58 -2.74
C PRO A 367 -30.39 -15.29 -3.99
N SER A 368 -31.72 -15.29 -4.14
CA SER A 368 -32.41 -15.77 -5.34
C SER A 368 -32.58 -14.66 -6.40
N SER A 369 -32.39 -13.40 -6.02
CA SER A 369 -32.41 -12.22 -6.89
C SER A 369 -31.56 -11.09 -6.32
N VAL A 370 -31.23 -10.10 -7.16
CA VAL A 370 -30.50 -8.89 -6.73
C VAL A 370 -31.28 -8.10 -5.68
N GLU A 371 -32.62 -8.03 -5.80
CA GLU A 371 -33.47 -7.36 -4.81
C GLU A 371 -33.40 -8.06 -3.45
N GLN A 372 -33.30 -9.39 -3.43
CA GLN A 372 -33.10 -10.12 -2.18
C GLN A 372 -31.72 -9.84 -1.59
N PHE A 373 -30.66 -9.80 -2.42
CA PHE A 373 -29.31 -9.43 -1.96
C PHE A 373 -29.30 -8.07 -1.27
N ARG A 374 -30.00 -7.08 -1.84
CA ARG A 374 -30.13 -5.71 -1.30
C ARG A 374 -30.85 -5.61 0.05
N THR A 375 -31.42 -6.70 0.57
CA THR A 375 -32.05 -6.70 1.90
C THR A 375 -31.08 -6.96 3.04
N GLY A 376 -29.83 -7.28 2.73
CA GLY A 376 -28.80 -7.51 3.73
C GLY A 376 -28.39 -6.23 4.45
N THR A 377 -28.11 -6.33 5.75
CA THR A 377 -27.74 -5.20 6.61
C THR A 377 -26.33 -5.29 7.17
N GLY A 378 -25.59 -6.33 6.81
CA GLY A 378 -24.24 -6.58 7.26
C GLY A 378 -24.12 -7.46 8.49
N LEU A 379 -22.99 -8.14 8.61
CA LEU A 379 -22.63 -9.04 9.72
C LEU A 379 -21.11 -8.95 9.98
N PRO A 380 -20.63 -9.42 11.16
CA PRO A 380 -19.19 -9.52 11.42
C PRO A 380 -18.47 -10.34 10.36
N ASN A 381 -17.29 -9.86 9.93
CA ASN A 381 -16.48 -10.47 8.88
C ASN A 381 -16.16 -11.95 9.17
N ALA A 382 -16.13 -12.75 8.11
CA ALA A 382 -15.63 -14.10 8.16
C ALA A 382 -14.09 -14.12 8.41
N ALA A 383 -13.52 -15.31 8.55
CA ALA A 383 -12.08 -15.44 8.62
C ALA A 383 -11.43 -15.11 7.25
N PRO A 384 -10.15 -14.69 7.24
CA PRO A 384 -9.38 -14.55 6.01
C PRO A 384 -9.40 -15.85 5.18
N ARG A 385 -9.43 -15.70 3.88
CA ARG A 385 -9.35 -16.85 2.97
C ARG A 385 -7.91 -17.33 2.87
N ALA A 386 -7.67 -18.61 3.15
CA ALA A 386 -6.42 -19.25 2.82
C ALA A 386 -6.43 -19.71 1.34
N GLY A 387 -5.37 -19.44 0.62
CA GLY A 387 -5.21 -19.92 -0.75
C GLY A 387 -4.94 -21.43 -0.83
N ALA A 388 -5.04 -21.99 -2.02
CA ALA A 388 -4.66 -23.38 -2.26
C ALA A 388 -3.15 -23.63 -2.13
N VAL A 389 -2.35 -22.64 -2.47
CA VAL A 389 -0.89 -22.61 -2.28
C VAL A 389 -0.55 -21.41 -1.43
N VAL A 390 0.32 -21.60 -0.47
CA VAL A 390 0.72 -20.57 0.50
C VAL A 390 2.23 -20.43 0.57
N ILE A 391 2.72 -19.28 1.00
CA ILE A 391 4.11 -19.06 1.38
C ILE A 391 4.30 -19.71 2.76
N SER A 392 5.11 -20.75 2.84
CA SER A 392 5.30 -21.57 4.05
C SER A 392 6.59 -21.27 4.80
N GLU A 393 7.66 -20.89 4.09
CA GLU A 393 8.96 -20.55 4.67
C GLU A 393 9.63 -19.42 3.88
N ILE A 394 10.27 -18.47 4.58
CA ILE A 394 11.03 -17.37 3.99
C ILE A 394 12.39 -17.28 4.67
N PHE A 395 13.46 -17.45 3.91
CA PHE A 395 14.82 -17.25 4.37
C PHE A 395 15.35 -15.96 3.77
N TYR A 396 15.02 -14.84 4.40
CA TYR A 396 15.24 -13.51 3.85
C TYR A 396 16.60 -12.90 4.21
N HIS A 397 17.22 -13.35 5.31
CA HIS A 397 18.53 -12.88 5.75
C HIS A 397 19.39 -14.05 6.25
N PRO A 398 19.95 -14.84 5.33
CA PRO A 398 20.96 -15.83 5.69
C PRO A 398 22.17 -15.16 6.37
N PRO A 399 22.92 -15.87 7.22
CA PRO A 399 24.14 -15.32 7.83
C PRO A 399 25.09 -14.75 6.79
N ASP A 400 25.58 -13.54 7.03
CA ASP A 400 26.52 -12.84 6.17
C ASP A 400 27.78 -13.66 5.85
N ILE A 401 28.32 -13.45 4.67
CA ILE A 401 29.58 -14.06 4.24
C ILE A 401 30.73 -13.16 4.66
N ILE A 402 31.64 -13.70 5.49
CA ILE A 402 32.85 -13.00 5.90
C ILE A 402 33.97 -13.33 4.90
N SER A 403 34.43 -12.33 4.16
CA SER A 403 35.54 -12.43 3.21
C SER A 403 36.66 -11.46 3.61
N GLY A 404 37.63 -11.95 4.38
CA GLY A 404 38.69 -11.13 4.96
C GLY A 404 38.12 -10.14 5.98
N THR A 405 38.20 -8.84 5.69
CA THR A 405 37.62 -7.76 6.52
C THR A 405 36.23 -7.31 6.04
N ASN A 406 35.75 -7.85 4.90
CA ASN A 406 34.47 -7.46 4.32
C ASN A 406 33.35 -8.39 4.81
N ILE A 407 32.23 -7.77 5.18
CA ILE A 407 30.96 -8.44 5.48
C ILE A 407 30.10 -8.27 4.24
N LEU A 408 29.65 -9.35 3.65
CA LEU A 408 28.85 -9.38 2.42
C LEU A 408 27.50 -10.02 2.73
N ASP A 409 26.43 -9.34 2.34
CA ASP A 409 25.06 -9.85 2.40
C ASP A 409 24.95 -11.17 1.58
N ASN A 410 24.44 -12.23 2.21
CA ASN A 410 24.37 -13.57 1.63
C ASN A 410 23.06 -13.82 0.89
N SER A 411 22.78 -13.02 -0.14
CA SER A 411 21.54 -13.16 -0.92
C SER A 411 21.47 -14.46 -1.74
N VAL A 412 22.61 -15.15 -1.96
CA VAL A 412 22.64 -16.41 -2.73
C VAL A 412 21.92 -17.57 -2.02
N ASP A 413 21.90 -17.55 -0.70
CA ASP A 413 21.23 -18.57 0.10
C ASP A 413 19.76 -18.23 0.42
N GLU A 414 19.26 -17.06 -0.01
CA GLU A 414 17.86 -16.68 0.15
C GLU A 414 16.92 -17.61 -0.62
N PHE A 415 15.75 -17.88 -0.03
CA PHE A 415 14.67 -18.61 -0.72
C PHE A 415 13.29 -18.30 -0.15
N ILE A 416 12.28 -18.57 -0.97
CA ILE A 416 10.87 -18.61 -0.61
C ILE A 416 10.39 -20.04 -0.83
N GLU A 417 9.73 -20.64 0.17
CA GLU A 417 9.03 -21.91 0.00
C GLU A 417 7.54 -21.68 -0.19
N LEU A 418 6.97 -22.35 -1.19
CA LEU A 418 5.54 -22.44 -1.41
C LEU A 418 5.05 -23.85 -1.11
N GLN A 419 3.89 -23.96 -0.49
CA GLN A 419 3.26 -25.24 -0.17
C GLN A 419 1.83 -25.32 -0.71
N ASN A 420 1.51 -26.40 -1.43
CA ASN A 420 0.12 -26.75 -1.74
C ASN A 420 -0.52 -27.37 -0.49
N ILE A 421 -1.46 -26.65 0.13
CA ILE A 421 -2.13 -27.08 1.37
C ILE A 421 -3.43 -27.87 1.10
N THR A 422 -3.74 -28.16 -0.15
CA THR A 422 -4.94 -28.89 -0.54
C THR A 422 -4.67 -30.37 -0.73
N THR A 423 -5.74 -31.15 -0.87
CA THR A 423 -5.71 -32.59 -1.18
C THR A 423 -5.70 -32.88 -2.69
N ALA A 424 -5.64 -31.83 -3.52
CA ALA A 424 -5.64 -31.93 -4.98
C ALA A 424 -4.39 -31.30 -5.58
N SER A 425 -4.07 -31.65 -6.82
CA SER A 425 -3.00 -30.97 -7.58
C SER A 425 -3.44 -29.57 -7.99
N VAL A 426 -2.54 -28.61 -7.90
CA VAL A 426 -2.77 -27.20 -8.28
C VAL A 426 -1.87 -26.82 -9.45
N PRO A 427 -2.42 -26.50 -10.64
CA PRO A 427 -1.62 -25.96 -11.73
C PRO A 427 -1.21 -24.53 -11.42
N LEU A 428 0.08 -24.20 -11.64
CA LEU A 428 0.60 -22.85 -11.48
C LEU A 428 0.44 -22.03 -12.78
N PHE A 429 -0.64 -22.24 -13.47
CA PHE A 429 -1.06 -21.55 -14.70
C PHE A 429 -2.57 -21.66 -14.86
N ASP A 430 -3.15 -20.82 -15.72
CA ASP A 430 -4.56 -20.92 -16.09
C ASP A 430 -4.73 -22.07 -17.10
N PRO A 431 -5.51 -23.12 -16.81
CA PRO A 431 -5.71 -24.23 -17.73
C PRO A 431 -6.36 -23.86 -19.08
N GLN A 432 -7.12 -22.76 -19.13
CA GLN A 432 -7.74 -22.26 -20.37
C GLN A 432 -6.78 -21.36 -21.16
N PHE A 433 -5.88 -20.67 -20.45
CA PHE A 433 -4.87 -19.78 -21.02
C PHE A 433 -3.47 -20.15 -20.49
N PRO A 434 -2.86 -21.26 -20.93
CA PRO A 434 -1.66 -21.84 -20.31
C PRO A 434 -0.41 -20.96 -20.33
N THR A 435 -0.41 -19.89 -21.11
CA THR A 435 0.65 -18.86 -21.11
C THR A 435 0.52 -17.91 -19.92
N ASN A 436 -0.65 -17.83 -19.29
CA ASN A 436 -0.87 -17.04 -18.08
C ASN A 436 -0.49 -17.88 -16.87
N THR A 437 0.66 -17.60 -16.28
CA THR A 437 1.21 -18.36 -15.16
C THR A 437 1.08 -17.61 -13.86
N TRP A 438 1.21 -18.31 -12.74
CA TRP A 438 1.33 -17.71 -11.42
C TRP A 438 2.64 -16.95 -11.32
N ARG A 439 2.72 -16.05 -10.32
CA ARG A 439 3.90 -15.24 -10.09
C ARG A 439 4.07 -14.85 -8.61
N VAL A 440 5.29 -14.53 -8.23
CA VAL A 440 5.61 -13.85 -6.96
C VAL A 440 5.93 -12.40 -7.30
N ARG A 441 5.42 -11.44 -6.50
CA ARG A 441 5.66 -9.99 -6.64
C ARG A 441 5.87 -9.33 -5.29
N GLY A 442 6.43 -8.13 -5.34
CA GLY A 442 6.67 -7.26 -4.20
C GLY A 442 8.15 -7.21 -3.82
N GLY A 443 8.59 -7.90 -2.78
CA GLY A 443 10.02 -7.90 -2.38
C GLY A 443 10.94 -8.49 -3.44
N VAL A 444 10.45 -9.45 -4.23
CA VAL A 444 11.12 -10.05 -5.40
C VAL A 444 10.12 -10.35 -6.50
N ASP A 445 10.61 -10.48 -7.74
CA ASP A 445 9.78 -10.78 -8.89
C ASP A 445 10.15 -12.12 -9.52
N PHE A 446 9.16 -13.02 -9.66
CA PHE A 446 9.33 -14.32 -10.30
C PHE A 446 8.06 -14.77 -11.01
N ASP A 447 8.17 -15.18 -12.27
CA ASP A 447 7.09 -15.78 -13.05
C ASP A 447 7.33 -17.29 -13.20
N PHE A 448 6.34 -18.12 -12.80
CA PHE A 448 6.45 -19.56 -12.96
C PHE A 448 6.45 -19.96 -14.44
N PRO A 449 7.27 -20.95 -14.84
CA PRO A 449 7.23 -21.45 -16.21
C PRO A 449 5.91 -22.19 -16.50
N GLY A 450 5.46 -22.14 -17.75
CA GLY A 450 4.23 -22.80 -18.18
C GLY A 450 4.23 -24.31 -17.93
N GLY A 451 3.04 -24.88 -17.74
CA GLY A 451 2.83 -26.31 -17.55
C GLY A 451 3.24 -26.89 -16.20
N ARG A 452 3.53 -26.03 -15.21
CA ARG A 452 3.91 -26.47 -13.86
C ARG A 452 2.69 -26.73 -12.99
N THR A 453 2.76 -27.82 -12.21
CA THR A 453 1.69 -28.23 -11.30
C THR A 453 2.34 -28.67 -9.97
N MET A 454 1.74 -28.28 -8.86
CA MET A 454 2.10 -28.78 -7.52
C MET A 454 1.16 -29.91 -7.14
N ALA A 455 1.69 -31.06 -6.76
CA ALA A 455 0.91 -32.17 -6.22
C ALA A 455 0.30 -31.80 -4.84
N ALA A 456 -0.67 -32.59 -4.38
CA ALA A 456 -1.25 -32.42 -3.05
C ALA A 456 -0.18 -32.50 -1.96
N GLY A 457 -0.11 -31.47 -1.09
CA GLY A 457 0.86 -31.36 0.00
C GLY A 457 2.31 -31.10 -0.43
N GLU A 458 2.59 -30.88 -1.71
CA GLU A 458 3.93 -30.61 -2.22
C GLU A 458 4.43 -29.23 -1.80
N SER A 459 5.73 -29.15 -1.47
CA SER A 459 6.48 -27.90 -1.34
C SER A 459 7.43 -27.72 -2.52
N LEU A 460 7.60 -26.46 -2.98
CA LEU A 460 8.60 -26.04 -3.95
C LEU A 460 9.36 -24.81 -3.45
N LEU A 461 10.54 -24.55 -4.04
CA LEU A 461 11.39 -23.44 -3.68
C LEU A 461 11.56 -22.47 -4.85
N VAL A 462 11.59 -21.18 -4.54
CA VAL A 462 12.02 -20.11 -5.45
C VAL A 462 13.27 -19.47 -4.84
N VAL A 463 14.38 -19.49 -5.59
CA VAL A 463 15.72 -19.11 -5.12
C VAL A 463 16.32 -17.96 -5.91
N ASN A 464 17.37 -17.33 -5.39
CA ASN A 464 18.06 -16.20 -6.01
C ASN A 464 19.15 -16.59 -7.05
N PHE A 465 19.24 -17.85 -7.43
CA PHE A 465 20.23 -18.30 -8.41
C PHE A 465 19.59 -19.13 -9.51
N ASP A 466 20.30 -19.29 -10.64
CA ASP A 466 19.85 -20.15 -11.73
C ASP A 466 19.77 -21.62 -11.28
N ALA A 467 18.56 -22.07 -10.96
CA ALA A 467 18.29 -23.43 -10.51
C ALA A 467 18.51 -24.50 -11.59
N SER A 468 18.67 -24.11 -12.86
CA SER A 468 19.04 -25.03 -13.94
C SER A 468 20.55 -25.36 -13.95
N ASN A 469 21.36 -24.58 -13.21
CA ASN A 469 22.80 -24.77 -13.11
C ASN A 469 23.15 -25.74 -11.96
N PRO A 470 23.59 -26.99 -12.24
CA PRO A 470 23.93 -27.96 -11.19
C PRO A 470 25.08 -27.51 -10.28
N ALA A 471 25.97 -26.63 -10.75
CA ALA A 471 27.08 -26.11 -9.96
C ALA A 471 26.61 -25.16 -8.83
N LEU A 472 25.41 -24.60 -8.95
CA LEU A 472 24.76 -23.78 -7.92
C LEU A 472 23.75 -24.59 -7.13
N LEU A 473 22.91 -25.37 -7.80
CA LEU A 473 21.84 -26.14 -7.19
C LEU A 473 22.34 -27.26 -6.26
N ASN A 474 23.38 -28.01 -6.66
CA ASN A 474 23.84 -29.15 -5.86
C ASN A 474 24.44 -28.72 -4.51
N PRO A 475 25.33 -27.71 -4.44
CA PRO A 475 25.82 -27.20 -3.14
C PRO A 475 24.69 -26.65 -2.23
N PHE A 476 23.69 -25.98 -2.82
CA PHE A 476 22.52 -25.49 -2.08
C PHE A 476 21.72 -26.66 -1.47
N ARG A 477 21.43 -27.70 -2.30
CA ARG A 477 20.73 -28.91 -1.82
C ARG A 477 21.49 -29.63 -0.72
N GLU A 478 22.81 -29.75 -0.86
CA GLU A 478 23.66 -30.41 0.14
C GLU A 478 23.71 -29.61 1.44
N ARG A 479 23.90 -28.28 1.36
CA ARG A 479 23.98 -27.39 2.52
C ARG A 479 22.71 -27.40 3.35
N PHE A 480 21.56 -27.30 2.72
CA PHE A 480 20.26 -27.21 3.39
C PHE A 480 19.51 -28.55 3.48
N GLY A 481 20.08 -29.61 2.93
CA GLY A 481 19.47 -30.96 2.93
C GLY A 481 18.17 -31.02 2.16
N VAL A 482 18.04 -30.23 1.06
CA VAL A 482 16.82 -30.18 0.22
C VAL A 482 16.59 -31.52 -0.45
N PRO A 483 15.43 -32.17 -0.29
CA PRO A 483 15.12 -33.44 -0.93
C PRO A 483 15.30 -33.39 -2.44
N PRO A 484 15.83 -34.44 -3.11
CA PRO A 484 15.96 -34.46 -4.57
C PRO A 484 14.64 -34.32 -5.31
N SER A 485 13.53 -34.71 -4.70
CA SER A 485 12.17 -34.59 -5.24
C SER A 485 11.61 -33.17 -5.19
N THR A 486 12.17 -32.29 -4.35
CA THR A 486 11.68 -30.89 -4.23
C THR A 486 12.00 -30.12 -5.49
N GLN A 487 11.00 -29.49 -6.10
CA GLN A 487 11.19 -28.60 -7.24
C GLN A 487 11.85 -27.30 -6.76
N VAL A 488 12.83 -26.83 -7.51
CA VAL A 488 13.53 -25.57 -7.24
C VAL A 488 13.52 -24.72 -8.50
N PHE A 489 13.06 -23.49 -8.41
CA PHE A 489 12.97 -22.52 -9.48
C PHE A 489 13.82 -21.29 -9.15
N GLY A 490 14.29 -20.58 -10.16
CA GLY A 490 15.09 -19.36 -10.04
C GLY A 490 15.86 -19.06 -11.32
N PRO A 491 16.54 -17.91 -11.38
CA PRO A 491 16.54 -16.90 -10.32
C PRO A 491 15.23 -16.10 -10.28
N TYR A 492 14.89 -15.55 -9.13
CA TYR A 492 13.99 -14.42 -9.07
C TYR A 492 14.77 -13.11 -9.34
N GLU A 493 14.10 -12.04 -9.72
CA GLU A 493 14.66 -10.70 -9.84
C GLU A 493 14.59 -9.97 -8.50
N GLY A 494 15.63 -9.20 -8.15
CA GLY A 494 15.75 -8.50 -6.88
C GLY A 494 16.43 -9.33 -5.79
N LYS A 495 16.20 -8.95 -4.54
CA LYS A 495 16.61 -9.68 -3.32
C LYS A 495 15.58 -9.48 -2.22
N LEU A 496 15.50 -10.43 -1.31
CA LEU A 496 14.68 -10.28 -0.11
C LEU A 496 15.29 -9.21 0.80
N ALA A 497 14.51 -8.20 1.18
CA ALA A 497 15.04 -7.12 2.00
C ALA A 497 15.22 -7.58 3.45
N ASN A 498 16.41 -7.35 4.03
CA ASN A 498 16.75 -7.76 5.39
C ASN A 498 15.85 -7.10 6.45
N GLY A 499 15.44 -5.83 6.23
CA GLY A 499 14.56 -5.09 7.15
C GLY A 499 13.07 -5.39 7.01
N GLY A 500 12.67 -6.11 5.94
CA GLY A 500 11.27 -6.48 5.69
C GLY A 500 10.79 -6.14 4.28
N ALA A 501 9.80 -6.88 3.82
CA ALA A 501 9.16 -6.67 2.52
C ALA A 501 7.74 -7.28 2.50
N THR A 502 6.97 -6.89 1.50
CA THR A 502 5.70 -7.56 1.17
C THR A 502 5.96 -8.55 0.04
N LEU A 503 5.57 -9.80 0.23
CA LEU A 503 5.57 -10.85 -0.78
C LEU A 503 4.13 -11.23 -1.10
N GLU A 504 3.79 -11.27 -2.38
CA GLU A 504 2.49 -11.71 -2.86
C GLU A 504 2.64 -12.87 -3.84
N LEU A 505 1.97 -13.97 -3.54
CA LEU A 505 1.74 -15.05 -4.50
C LEU A 505 0.47 -14.74 -5.26
N GLN A 506 0.58 -14.54 -6.57
CA GLN A 506 -0.53 -14.13 -7.42
C GLN A 506 -0.82 -15.20 -8.48
N ARG A 507 -2.11 -15.49 -8.70
CA ARG A 507 -2.58 -16.31 -9.83
C ARG A 507 -3.23 -15.45 -10.93
N PRO A 508 -3.19 -15.89 -12.20
CA PRO A 508 -3.99 -15.26 -13.24
C PRO A 508 -5.47 -15.54 -13.02
N ASP A 509 -6.32 -14.61 -13.44
CA ASP A 509 -7.73 -14.81 -13.66
C ASP A 509 -8.03 -14.77 -15.16
N VAL A 510 -9.29 -14.97 -15.54
CA VAL A 510 -9.72 -14.92 -16.93
C VAL A 510 -9.42 -13.56 -17.55
N PRO A 511 -8.80 -13.51 -18.74
CA PRO A 511 -8.53 -12.23 -19.40
C PRO A 511 -9.82 -11.44 -19.65
N GLN A 512 -9.76 -10.13 -19.47
CA GLN A 512 -10.87 -9.22 -19.76
C GLN A 512 -11.27 -9.34 -21.25
N ILE A 513 -12.57 -9.37 -21.53
CA ILE A 513 -13.09 -9.51 -22.89
C ILE A 513 -13.84 -8.24 -23.32
N PRO A 514 -13.95 -7.96 -24.65
CA PRO A 514 -14.80 -6.89 -25.13
C PRO A 514 -16.25 -7.03 -24.60
N PRO A 515 -16.95 -5.92 -24.25
CA PRO A 515 -16.59 -4.51 -24.53
C PRO A 515 -15.73 -3.82 -23.46
N SER A 516 -15.10 -4.54 -22.52
CA SER A 516 -14.21 -3.92 -21.55
C SER A 516 -13.13 -3.08 -22.26
N PRO A 517 -12.84 -1.84 -21.81
CA PRO A 517 -11.74 -1.05 -22.34
C PRO A 517 -10.38 -1.76 -22.13
N ASP A 518 -10.30 -2.65 -21.15
CA ASP A 518 -9.11 -3.44 -20.79
C ASP A 518 -9.09 -4.83 -21.47
N ALA A 519 -9.78 -5.00 -22.60
CA ALA A 519 -9.82 -6.28 -23.29
C ALA A 519 -8.41 -6.85 -23.56
N GLY A 520 -8.16 -8.07 -23.08
CA GLY A 520 -6.85 -8.73 -23.10
C GLY A 520 -6.02 -8.58 -21.82
N PHE A 521 -6.38 -7.68 -20.92
CA PHE A 521 -5.75 -7.60 -19.59
C PHE A 521 -6.06 -8.86 -18.76
N VAL A 522 -5.06 -9.39 -18.07
CA VAL A 522 -5.16 -10.56 -17.19
C VAL A 522 -5.11 -10.12 -15.74
N PRO A 523 -6.25 -10.12 -15.02
CA PRO A 523 -6.26 -9.79 -13.60
C PRO A 523 -5.37 -10.73 -12.80
N ARG A 524 -4.77 -10.24 -11.71
CA ARG A 524 -3.82 -10.98 -10.88
C ARG A 524 -4.36 -11.08 -9.45
N ILE A 525 -4.99 -12.19 -9.16
CA ILE A 525 -5.61 -12.47 -7.86
C ILE A 525 -4.52 -12.84 -6.85
N VAL A 526 -4.45 -12.12 -5.74
CA VAL A 526 -3.57 -12.46 -4.62
C VAL A 526 -4.09 -13.72 -3.93
N VAL A 527 -3.25 -14.75 -3.89
CA VAL A 527 -3.54 -16.06 -3.30
C VAL A 527 -3.05 -16.15 -1.86
N ASP A 528 -1.86 -15.62 -1.59
CA ASP A 528 -1.29 -15.45 -0.24
C ASP A 528 -0.41 -14.20 -0.22
N ARG A 529 -0.40 -13.49 0.90
CA ARG A 529 0.39 -12.28 1.11
C ARG A 529 1.07 -12.35 2.47
N VAL A 530 2.37 -12.00 2.49
CA VAL A 530 3.17 -11.91 3.71
C VAL A 530 3.90 -10.58 3.71
N LYS A 531 3.66 -9.74 4.73
CA LYS A 531 4.38 -8.49 4.97
C LYS A 531 5.31 -8.71 6.17
N TYR A 532 6.47 -9.34 5.92
CA TYR A 532 7.41 -9.64 6.99
C TYR A 532 8.26 -8.43 7.38
N SER A 533 8.82 -8.47 8.61
CA SER A 533 9.77 -7.50 9.14
C SER A 533 10.82 -8.21 10.00
N ASP A 534 11.97 -7.59 10.20
CA ASP A 534 13.04 -7.99 11.13
C ASP A 534 12.73 -7.60 12.60
N SER A 535 11.70 -6.78 12.81
CA SER A 535 11.37 -6.15 14.09
C SER A 535 10.09 -6.72 14.71
N PRO A 536 9.95 -6.74 16.06
CA PRO A 536 8.73 -7.18 16.73
C PRO A 536 7.48 -6.46 16.22
N PRO A 537 6.34 -7.16 16.07
CA PRO A 537 6.04 -8.50 16.61
C PRO A 537 6.52 -9.70 15.77
N TRP A 538 7.23 -9.45 14.66
CA TRP A 538 7.83 -10.53 13.87
C TRP A 538 9.00 -11.21 14.61
N PRO A 539 9.23 -12.53 14.39
CA PRO A 539 10.39 -13.21 14.94
C PRO A 539 11.71 -12.58 14.49
N THR A 540 12.61 -12.28 15.42
CA THR A 540 13.89 -11.60 15.12
C THR A 540 15.07 -12.56 14.88
N THR A 541 14.90 -13.88 15.12
CA THR A 541 15.98 -14.85 14.88
C THR A 541 16.27 -15.14 13.41
N PRO A 542 15.34 -14.94 12.45
CA PRO A 542 15.65 -15.05 11.02
C PRO A 542 16.55 -13.95 10.49
N ASP A 543 16.75 -12.86 11.24
CA ASP A 543 17.60 -11.74 10.85
C ASP A 543 19.09 -12.10 11.08
N GLY A 544 19.76 -12.65 10.06
CA GLY A 544 21.19 -12.95 9.99
C GLY A 544 21.70 -14.05 10.94
N ARG A 545 20.81 -14.76 11.66
CA ARG A 545 21.22 -15.75 12.69
C ARG A 545 21.06 -17.20 12.24
N GLY A 546 20.68 -17.42 10.98
CA GLY A 546 20.59 -18.75 10.37
C GLY A 546 19.25 -19.46 10.54
N ASP A 547 18.26 -18.83 11.16
CA ASP A 547 16.87 -19.27 11.15
C ASP A 547 16.13 -18.71 9.92
N SER A 548 15.03 -19.35 9.53
CA SER A 548 14.05 -18.82 8.58
C SER A 548 12.75 -18.44 9.28
N LEU A 549 11.94 -17.59 8.65
CA LEU A 549 10.53 -17.43 9.03
C LEU A 549 9.75 -18.65 8.54
N GLN A 550 9.05 -19.33 9.43
CA GLN A 550 8.24 -20.50 9.12
C GLN A 550 6.80 -20.30 9.57
N LYS A 551 5.85 -20.60 8.67
CA LYS A 551 4.42 -20.42 8.92
C LYS A 551 3.91 -21.51 9.86
N CYS A 552 3.40 -21.13 11.02
CA CYS A 552 2.98 -22.03 12.09
C CYS A 552 1.82 -22.97 11.69
N GLN A 553 0.90 -22.47 10.93
CA GLN A 553 -0.24 -23.19 10.38
C GLN A 553 -0.38 -22.79 8.92
N PRO A 554 -0.25 -23.71 7.96
CA PRO A 554 -0.27 -23.37 6.54
C PRO A 554 -1.52 -22.61 6.11
N GLY A 555 -2.70 -22.97 6.64
CA GLY A 555 -3.96 -22.31 6.35
C GLY A 555 -4.24 -21.01 7.11
N ALA A 556 -3.30 -20.53 7.95
CA ALA A 556 -3.46 -19.25 8.66
C ALA A 556 -3.11 -18.07 7.73
N TYR A 557 -3.63 -16.89 8.07
CA TYR A 557 -3.35 -15.68 7.31
C TYR A 557 -1.87 -15.30 7.38
N GLY A 558 -1.20 -15.15 6.22
CA GLY A 558 0.23 -14.90 6.12
C GLY A 558 0.66 -13.51 6.54
N GLY A 559 -0.24 -12.52 6.53
CA GLY A 559 0.05 -11.13 6.90
C GLY A 559 0.16 -10.87 8.40
N ASP A 560 -0.21 -11.83 9.27
CA ASP A 560 -0.13 -11.64 10.73
C ASP A 560 1.07 -12.37 11.33
N ALA A 561 1.93 -11.62 12.02
CA ALA A 561 3.16 -12.11 12.66
C ALA A 561 2.93 -13.25 13.66
N ILE A 562 1.75 -13.32 14.32
CA ILE A 562 1.41 -14.39 15.28
C ILE A 562 1.41 -15.80 14.65
N HIS A 563 1.25 -15.86 13.33
CA HIS A 563 1.25 -17.11 12.56
C HIS A 563 2.64 -17.56 12.10
N TRP A 564 3.68 -16.84 12.49
CA TRP A 564 5.05 -17.11 12.10
C TRP A 564 5.97 -17.37 13.29
N THR A 565 6.98 -18.20 13.09
CA THR A 565 8.06 -18.44 14.05
C THR A 565 9.40 -18.42 13.35
N GLY A 566 10.45 -18.00 14.07
CA GLY A 566 11.81 -18.21 13.62
C GLY A 566 12.24 -19.64 13.98
N ALA A 567 12.70 -20.43 13.00
CA ALA A 567 13.16 -21.78 13.21
C ALA A 567 14.30 -22.16 12.26
N SER A 568 15.01 -23.26 12.57
CA SER A 568 16.06 -23.76 11.67
C SER A 568 15.50 -24.08 10.30
N VAL A 569 16.24 -23.69 9.28
CA VAL A 569 15.88 -23.79 7.86
C VAL A 569 15.48 -25.22 7.47
N THR A 570 14.30 -25.38 6.84
CA THR A 570 13.74 -26.70 6.48
C THR A 570 13.26 -26.80 5.02
N PRO A 571 13.97 -26.27 4.02
CA PRO A 571 13.45 -26.15 2.67
C PRO A 571 13.08 -27.50 2.04
N GLY A 572 11.87 -27.56 1.48
CA GLY A 572 11.32 -28.76 0.84
C GLY A 572 10.89 -29.86 1.80
N ARG A 573 10.78 -29.58 3.08
CA ARG A 573 10.34 -30.52 4.10
C ARG A 573 9.06 -30.04 4.77
N SER A 574 8.09 -30.90 4.93
CA SER A 574 6.86 -30.56 5.65
C SER A 574 7.10 -30.50 7.16
N GLY A 575 6.67 -29.45 7.79
CA GLY A 575 6.60 -29.28 9.24
C GLY A 575 7.63 -28.34 9.82
N ILE A 576 7.17 -27.57 10.82
CA ILE A 576 8.02 -26.70 11.63
C ILE A 576 8.82 -27.60 12.57
N GLY A 577 10.12 -27.58 12.44
CA GLY A 577 11.00 -28.19 13.41
C GLY A 577 10.90 -27.45 14.75
N SER A 578 10.31 -28.06 15.78
CA SER A 578 10.41 -27.49 17.12
C SER A 578 11.88 -27.51 17.54
N VAL A 579 12.49 -26.33 17.64
CA VAL A 579 13.91 -26.19 17.91
C VAL A 579 14.11 -25.89 19.40
N ILE A 580 14.90 -26.72 20.08
CA ILE A 580 15.39 -26.37 21.41
C ILE A 580 16.46 -25.29 21.24
N ARG A 581 16.15 -24.08 21.74
CA ARG A 581 17.00 -22.90 21.62
C ARG A 581 18.15 -22.89 22.62
N SER A 582 17.85 -23.30 23.84
CA SER A 582 18.84 -23.33 24.89
C SER A 582 18.53 -24.40 25.94
N ILE A 583 19.58 -24.92 26.54
CA ILE A 583 19.52 -25.78 27.76
C ILE A 583 20.51 -25.17 28.76
N VAL A 584 19.96 -24.59 29.83
CA VAL A 584 20.78 -23.99 30.90
C VAL A 584 20.64 -24.80 32.16
N ARG A 585 21.77 -25.24 32.73
CA ARG A 585 21.80 -26.03 33.97
C ARG A 585 21.91 -25.11 35.18
N ASN A 586 20.99 -25.24 36.13
CA ASN A 586 20.98 -24.59 37.43
C ASN A 586 20.90 -25.64 38.53
N GLY A 587 22.05 -26.14 38.96
CA GLY A 587 22.13 -27.24 39.93
C GLY A 587 21.59 -28.56 39.37
N GLU A 588 20.52 -29.10 39.99
CA GLU A 588 19.81 -30.29 39.54
C GLU A 588 18.65 -30.00 38.57
N SER A 589 18.41 -28.73 38.25
CA SER A 589 17.38 -28.29 37.29
C SER A 589 17.99 -27.86 35.96
N LEU A 590 17.31 -28.19 34.87
CA LEU A 590 17.58 -27.67 33.54
C LEU A 590 16.44 -26.76 33.11
N THR A 591 16.77 -25.55 32.73
CA THR A 591 15.83 -24.68 32.00
C THR A 591 16.01 -24.94 30.50
N ILE A 592 14.97 -25.44 29.84
CA ILE A 592 14.96 -25.78 28.40
C ILE A 592 14.00 -24.84 27.71
N CYS A 593 14.53 -24.02 26.82
CA CYS A 593 13.74 -23.10 26.00
C CYS A 593 13.64 -23.62 24.56
N PHE A 594 12.45 -23.55 23.97
CA PHE A 594 12.19 -23.99 22.61
C PHE A 594 11.15 -23.09 21.90
N SER A 595 11.25 -23.01 20.59
CA SER A 595 10.33 -22.23 19.78
C SER A 595 8.96 -22.87 19.70
N THR A 596 7.91 -22.03 19.77
CA THR A 596 6.52 -22.46 19.72
C THR A 596 5.68 -21.56 18.80
N CYS A 597 4.60 -22.12 18.29
CA CYS A 597 3.57 -21.41 17.54
C CYS A 597 2.35 -21.17 18.40
N ALA A 598 1.69 -20.03 18.19
CA ALA A 598 0.46 -19.69 18.88
C ALA A 598 -0.63 -20.75 18.67
N GLY A 599 -1.37 -21.06 19.72
CA GLY A 599 -2.46 -22.04 19.69
C GLY A 599 -2.05 -23.49 19.56
N ARG A 600 -0.74 -23.82 19.50
CA ARG A 600 -0.27 -25.22 19.45
C ARG A 600 0.14 -25.75 20.83
N SER A 601 0.01 -27.06 20.98
CA SER A 601 0.50 -27.79 22.16
C SER A 601 1.77 -28.58 21.82
N TYR A 602 2.67 -28.65 22.79
CA TYR A 602 3.98 -29.29 22.67
C TYR A 602 4.24 -30.20 23.86
N SER A 603 4.88 -31.35 23.64
CA SER A 603 5.42 -32.17 24.71
C SER A 603 6.94 -32.12 24.70
N LEU A 604 7.55 -31.67 25.80
CA LEU A 604 8.97 -31.89 26.05
C LEU A 604 9.15 -33.30 26.57
N GLN A 605 10.03 -34.06 25.92
CA GLN A 605 10.36 -35.45 26.30
C GLN A 605 11.86 -35.61 26.53
N THR A 606 12.22 -36.54 27.37
CA THR A 606 13.61 -36.90 27.68
C THR A 606 13.89 -38.39 27.49
N SER A 607 15.14 -38.72 27.12
CA SER A 607 15.62 -40.09 27.05
C SER A 607 17.06 -40.18 27.56
N PRO A 608 17.43 -41.26 28.27
CA PRO A 608 18.81 -41.47 28.70
C PRO A 608 19.74 -42.00 27.57
N SER A 609 19.16 -42.39 26.42
CA SER A 609 19.92 -42.98 25.30
C SER A 609 19.32 -42.54 23.96
N LEU A 610 20.19 -42.30 22.95
CA LEU A 610 19.78 -42.14 21.55
C LEU A 610 19.85 -43.44 20.75
N SER A 611 20.65 -44.40 21.16
CA SER A 611 20.79 -45.69 20.45
C SER A 611 19.60 -46.63 20.71
N THR A 612 18.99 -46.56 21.89
CA THR A 612 17.76 -47.27 22.28
C THR A 612 16.84 -46.28 23.01
N PRO A 613 16.22 -45.34 22.32
CA PRO A 613 15.54 -44.25 22.99
C PRO A 613 14.22 -44.70 23.62
N THR A 614 14.10 -44.48 24.92
CA THR A 614 12.83 -44.56 25.65
C THR A 614 12.44 -43.15 26.05
N TRP A 615 11.56 -42.54 25.27
CA TRP A 615 11.14 -41.17 25.50
C TRP A 615 10.09 -41.08 26.60
N ILE A 616 10.39 -40.33 27.64
CA ILE A 616 9.53 -40.08 28.79
C ILE A 616 9.10 -38.61 28.74
N LYS A 617 7.81 -38.35 28.89
CA LYS A 617 7.26 -37.01 28.97
C LYS A 617 7.79 -36.28 30.20
N VAL A 618 8.31 -35.07 29.98
CA VAL A 618 8.68 -34.12 31.04
C VAL A 618 7.49 -33.24 31.37
N THR A 619 6.92 -32.59 30.35
CA THR A 619 5.76 -31.72 30.49
C THR A 619 5.10 -31.44 29.15
N ASP A 620 3.84 -31.00 29.20
CA ASP A 620 3.14 -30.43 28.09
C ASP A 620 3.08 -28.92 28.22
N VAL A 621 3.17 -28.20 27.08
CA VAL A 621 3.10 -26.74 26.99
C VAL A 621 2.07 -26.39 25.93
N THR A 622 1.13 -25.50 26.24
CA THR A 622 0.27 -24.87 25.24
C THR A 622 0.66 -23.42 25.13
N SER A 623 1.10 -23.01 23.94
CA SER A 623 1.53 -21.64 23.69
C SER A 623 0.35 -20.81 23.24
N ALA A 624 -0.04 -19.82 24.04
CA ALA A 624 -1.13 -18.91 23.69
C ALA A 624 -0.72 -17.88 22.60
N ALA A 625 0.52 -17.39 22.68
CA ALA A 625 0.99 -16.26 21.85
C ALA A 625 2.13 -16.63 20.88
N GLY A 626 2.61 -17.88 20.89
CA GLY A 626 3.82 -18.25 20.15
C GLY A 626 5.12 -17.74 20.80
N GLY A 627 6.23 -17.84 20.06
CA GLY A 627 7.56 -17.43 20.53
C GLY A 627 8.25 -18.49 21.41
N ASP A 628 9.37 -18.10 22.03
CA ASP A 628 10.15 -19.02 22.85
C ASP A 628 9.46 -19.29 24.20
N GLN A 629 9.27 -20.59 24.51
CA GLN A 629 8.74 -21.06 25.78
C GLN A 629 9.84 -21.78 26.54
N CYS A 630 9.97 -21.50 27.85
CA CYS A 630 10.96 -22.09 28.69
C CYS A 630 10.30 -22.99 29.77
N VAL A 631 10.75 -24.20 29.91
CA VAL A 631 10.28 -25.16 30.92
C VAL A 631 11.44 -25.69 31.77
N ASN A 632 11.16 -26.02 33.03
CA ASN A 632 12.15 -26.59 33.92
C ASN A 632 11.99 -28.09 33.96
N ALA A 633 13.09 -28.82 33.72
CA ALA A 633 13.22 -30.27 33.89
C ALA A 633 14.13 -30.57 35.07
N ILE A 634 13.71 -31.44 35.95
CA ILE A 634 14.55 -31.88 37.09
C ILE A 634 15.40 -33.08 36.65
N LEU A 635 16.70 -33.01 36.88
CA LEU A 635 17.62 -34.13 36.71
C LEU A 635 17.51 -35.04 37.91
N SER A 636 16.99 -36.25 37.75
CA SER A 636 17.15 -37.28 38.77
C SER A 636 18.62 -37.75 38.79
N GLY A 637 19.27 -37.63 39.95
CA GLY A 637 20.70 -37.92 40.08
C GLY A 637 21.06 -39.34 39.64
N GLY A 638 22.09 -39.47 38.79
CA GLY A 638 22.69 -40.76 38.39
C GLY A 638 22.82 -40.97 36.86
N ASP A 639 22.20 -40.17 36.01
CA ASP A 639 22.32 -40.36 34.56
C ASP A 639 23.62 -39.74 34.03
N ALA A 640 24.39 -40.51 33.25
CA ALA A 640 25.62 -40.07 32.60
C ALA A 640 25.35 -39.07 31.44
N ALA A 641 24.17 -39.16 30.83
CA ALA A 641 23.71 -38.26 29.76
C ALA A 641 22.17 -38.24 29.72
N ARG A 642 21.60 -37.12 29.26
CA ARG A 642 20.18 -36.99 28.92
C ARG A 642 20.00 -36.27 27.62
N PHE A 643 19.07 -36.75 26.84
CA PHE A 643 18.67 -36.19 25.56
C PHE A 643 17.24 -35.64 25.64
N PHE A 644 16.98 -34.57 24.96
CA PHE A 644 15.67 -33.90 24.96
C PHE A 644 15.15 -33.76 23.54
N ARG A 645 13.83 -33.86 23.39
CA ARG A 645 13.12 -33.51 22.15
C ARG A 645 11.82 -32.82 22.47
N VAL A 646 11.38 -31.99 21.54
CA VAL A 646 10.06 -31.39 21.56
C VAL A 646 9.23 -31.97 20.42
N ILE A 647 8.00 -32.35 20.71
CA ILE A 647 7.05 -32.86 19.71
C ILE A 647 5.76 -32.07 19.77
N THR A 648 5.09 -31.91 18.61
CA THR A 648 3.80 -31.24 18.47
C THR A 648 2.91 -32.07 17.55
N PRO A 649 1.60 -32.21 17.83
CA PRO A 649 0.92 -31.79 19.06
C PRO A 649 1.42 -32.54 20.29
N ALA A 650 1.09 -32.02 21.47
CA ALA A 650 1.39 -32.71 22.75
C ALA A 650 0.77 -34.12 22.78
N GLN A 651 1.54 -35.11 23.29
CA GLN A 651 1.14 -36.51 23.35
C GLN A 651 1.02 -37.00 24.81
#